data_5d2f553715600ea09eeb8c7bd5c1614b
#
_entry.id   5d2f553715600ea09eeb8c7bd5c1614b
#
_cell.length_a   1.000
_cell.length_b   1.000
_cell.length_c   1.000
_cell.angle_alpha   90.00
_cell.angle_beta   90.00
_cell.angle_gamma   90.00
#
_symmetry.space_group_name_H-M   'P 1'
#
loop_
_entity.id
_entity.type
_entity.pdbx_description
1 polymer ?
#
loop_
_entity_poly.entity_id
_entity_poly.type
_entity_poly.pdbx_seq_one_letter_code
_entity_poly.pdbx_strand_id
1 'polypeptide(L)'
;MSILGKVASLDEDRILRQFVSTVIATLRTNLWQTTTDGLSKPYLSLKLNPREVPGVPAPKPLFEIWVYSPRVEGVHLRGGKVARGGLRWSDRREDFRTEILGLVKAQQVKNTVIVPVGSKGGFVLKNAPPATDREAFMAEGIACYKLFLSGLLDITDNVVKGTVVPPSHVVRHDVDDPYLVVAADKGTATFSDIANSVSADYGFWLGDAFASGGSVGYDHKKMGITARGAWEAVKRHFRSLGVNTQTTPFTVAGIGDMSGDVFGNGMLLSEQIKLVVAFDHRHIFIDPNPDVARSFAERQRLFSLPRSSWDDYDKSLISQGGGVYPRTAKSIVLSPEARAIIGITAEELPPLELLKAILQAPVDLLYNGGIGTYVKASFETHAQVGDKASDAFRVNGSELRCKVVAEGGNLGCTQNGRIEYAQKGGLIYTDAIDNSAGVDCSDHEVNIKILLGSVVEAGDLTLKQRNDLLASMTDEVGHLVLQDNYYQTQALDIATHRPMYVLDGQQRLMQWLEGSNRLNRAIEFLPTDDEIAKRRARKVGLTAPENAVVLAYAKMSAFDELVASNLPDDPFFGRALKAYFPQVLTEKFAAAIDVHPLKREIIATYITNTVLNRTGATFVNFIAAEAGAVTADVVRAFTLAREIFDLEPLWDQLDALDYKVDAKLQLDLLAKLISIAQRASRWMLRIRAQGADMPTLIQRYQPAARELRANLSTWLPQTAQDSWQRSTETLVNAGVEATLAQNLTALEFIFPALDLVDLAQAANTGLEQAARAYFGIEAELCLTEWRAQINRLPTDTLWQTQARASARDDVYSIAHQITLGQLSRGDQVEAWHVQHGQAIGRLQHLLATISTQAADLAPVSVALRELRHLA
;
A
#
# COMPACT_ATOMS: atom_id res chain seq x y z
N MET A 1 35.56 28.18 12.55
CA MET A 1 36.60 27.24 11.99
C MET A 1 37.98 27.57 12.59
N SER A 2 38.45 28.86 12.69
CA SER A 2 39.78 29.18 13.24
C SER A 2 39.97 28.84 14.74
N ILE A 3 38.90 28.80 15.53
CA ILE A 3 38.93 28.46 16.96
C ILE A 3 39.11 26.94 17.15
N LEU A 4 38.47 26.10 16.33
CA LEU A 4 38.58 24.65 16.39
C LEU A 4 40.02 24.15 16.19
N GLY A 5 40.80 24.87 15.32
CA GLY A 5 42.22 24.52 15.14
C GLY A 5 43.11 24.78 16.35
N LYS A 6 42.59 25.42 17.42
CA LYS A 6 43.30 25.68 18.67
C LYS A 6 42.98 24.73 19.80
N VAL A 7 42.01 23.81 19.60
CA VAL A 7 41.58 22.82 20.57
C VAL A 7 42.60 21.67 20.58
N ALA A 8 43.15 21.37 21.75
CA ALA A 8 44.20 20.38 21.88
C ALA A 8 43.67 18.96 22.11
N SER A 9 42.46 18.82 22.68
CA SER A 9 41.82 17.54 22.95
C SER A 9 40.99 17.09 21.76
N LEU A 10 41.16 15.85 21.31
CA LEU A 10 40.38 15.23 20.26
C LEU A 10 38.90 15.14 20.61
N ASP A 11 38.58 14.82 21.86
CA ASP A 11 37.19 14.72 22.33
C ASP A 11 36.51 16.10 22.38
N GLU A 12 37.24 17.13 22.87
CA GLU A 12 36.71 18.51 22.85
C GLU A 12 36.49 19.00 21.42
N ASP A 13 37.44 18.77 20.50
CA ASP A 13 37.30 19.11 19.09
C ASP A 13 36.07 18.41 18.48
N ARG A 14 35.89 17.14 18.75
CA ARG A 14 34.73 16.37 18.28
C ARG A 14 33.41 16.95 18.82
N ILE A 15 33.33 17.25 20.09
CA ILE A 15 32.14 17.83 20.74
C ILE A 15 31.85 19.22 20.15
N LEU A 16 32.84 20.09 20.03
CA LEU A 16 32.67 21.42 19.49
C LEU A 16 32.27 21.40 18.02
N ARG A 17 32.84 20.49 17.21
CA ARG A 17 32.44 20.30 15.82
C ARG A 17 30.97 19.82 15.72
N GLN A 18 30.54 18.93 16.61
CA GLN A 18 29.16 18.45 16.67
C GLN A 18 28.21 19.65 16.96
N PHE A 19 28.53 20.49 17.95
CA PHE A 19 27.75 21.70 18.24
C PHE A 19 27.68 22.65 17.03
N VAL A 20 28.83 22.98 16.44
CA VAL A 20 28.89 23.85 15.27
C VAL A 20 28.08 23.28 14.10
N SER A 21 28.22 21.99 13.82
CA SER A 21 27.47 21.32 12.74
C SER A 21 25.97 21.35 13.01
N THR A 22 25.55 21.13 14.26
CA THR A 22 24.13 21.18 14.63
C THR A 22 23.54 22.59 14.48
N VAL A 23 24.32 23.63 14.88
CA VAL A 23 23.92 25.02 14.70
C VAL A 23 23.81 25.38 13.21
N ILE A 24 24.75 24.94 12.39
CA ILE A 24 24.72 25.17 10.92
C ILE A 24 23.51 24.42 10.28
N ALA A 25 23.21 23.23 10.75
CA ALA A 25 22.08 22.43 10.27
C ALA A 25 20.70 22.94 10.78
N THR A 26 20.68 23.97 11.65
CA THR A 26 19.43 24.54 12.17
C THR A 26 18.75 25.40 11.10
N LEU A 27 17.54 25.02 10.72
CA LEU A 27 16.71 25.70 9.73
C LEU A 27 15.81 26.76 10.36
N ARG A 28 15.30 26.51 11.58
CA ARG A 28 14.43 27.46 12.32
C ARG A 28 14.67 27.35 13.81
N THR A 29 14.43 28.46 14.53
CA THR A 29 14.40 28.48 15.98
C THR A 29 13.51 29.61 16.52
N ASN A 30 12.84 29.33 17.65
CA ASN A 30 12.03 30.31 18.39
C ASN A 30 12.81 31.07 19.44
N LEU A 31 14.13 31.02 19.42
CA LEU A 31 15.01 31.61 20.48
C LEU A 31 14.70 33.08 20.79
N TRP A 32 14.27 33.86 19.80
CA TRP A 32 13.96 35.28 19.94
C TRP A 32 12.47 35.59 20.18
N GLN A 33 11.64 34.57 20.29
CA GLN A 33 10.24 34.76 20.67
C GLN A 33 10.12 35.04 22.17
N THR A 34 9.15 35.89 22.52
CA THR A 34 8.82 36.22 23.90
C THR A 34 7.39 35.85 24.23
N THR A 35 7.12 35.68 25.50
CA THR A 35 5.75 35.57 26.03
C THR A 35 5.05 36.96 25.95
N THR A 36 3.75 36.98 26.19
CA THR A 36 2.96 38.25 26.24
C THR A 36 3.52 39.26 27.22
N ASP A 37 4.23 38.82 28.28
CA ASP A 37 4.87 39.67 29.31
C ASP A 37 6.27 40.09 28.90
N GLY A 38 6.72 39.80 27.69
CA GLY A 38 8.04 40.16 27.18
C GLY A 38 9.19 39.30 27.68
N LEU A 39 8.92 38.21 28.40
CA LEU A 39 9.95 37.28 28.88
C LEU A 39 10.28 36.25 27.80
N SER A 40 11.51 35.71 27.84
CA SER A 40 11.85 34.57 26.95
C SER A 40 10.91 33.39 27.18
N LYS A 41 10.56 32.65 26.11
CA LYS A 41 9.75 31.44 26.24
C LYS A 41 10.42 30.40 27.15
N PRO A 42 9.67 29.64 27.94
CA PRO A 42 10.23 28.65 28.87
C PRO A 42 10.69 27.35 28.19
N TYR A 43 10.79 27.35 26.85
CA TYR A 43 11.25 26.25 26.02
C TYR A 43 11.91 26.76 24.73
N LEU A 44 12.80 25.96 24.20
CA LEU A 44 13.52 26.20 22.94
C LEU A 44 13.06 25.16 21.91
N SER A 45 12.82 25.60 20.68
CA SER A 45 12.55 24.78 19.53
C SER A 45 13.59 24.98 18.45
N LEU A 46 14.13 23.88 17.91
CA LEU A 46 15.06 23.86 16.79
C LEU A 46 14.52 22.94 15.71
N LYS A 47 14.37 23.45 14.48
CA LYS A 47 14.12 22.63 13.29
C LYS A 47 15.45 22.39 12.59
N LEU A 48 15.82 21.14 12.39
CA LEU A 48 17.11 20.71 11.88
C LEU A 48 16.97 20.04 10.51
N ASN A 49 18.03 20.13 9.70
CA ASN A 49 18.28 19.24 8.57
C ASN A 49 19.14 18.04 9.05
N PRO A 50 18.58 16.88 9.34
CA PRO A 50 19.34 15.74 9.88
C PRO A 50 20.41 15.20 8.93
N ARG A 51 20.30 15.52 7.63
CA ARG A 51 21.27 15.08 6.62
C ARG A 51 22.61 15.78 6.77
N GLU A 52 22.60 16.99 7.33
CA GLU A 52 23.78 17.82 7.60
C GLU A 52 24.34 17.64 9.01
N VAL A 53 23.63 16.94 9.90
CA VAL A 53 24.13 16.64 11.25
C VAL A 53 24.97 15.35 11.21
N PRO A 54 26.28 15.42 11.60
CA PRO A 54 27.13 14.24 11.65
C PRO A 54 26.65 13.19 12.65
N GLY A 55 26.80 11.90 12.32
CA GLY A 55 26.50 10.81 13.24
C GLY A 55 25.02 10.50 13.45
N VAL A 56 24.11 11.21 12.79
CA VAL A 56 22.66 10.85 12.83
C VAL A 56 22.43 9.52 12.12
N PRO A 57 21.83 8.51 12.81
CA PRO A 57 21.59 7.20 12.20
C PRO A 57 20.56 7.26 11.08
N ALA A 58 20.65 6.31 10.15
CA ALA A 58 19.66 6.11 9.10
C ALA A 58 18.40 5.35 9.64
N PRO A 59 17.21 5.58 9.01
CA PRO A 59 16.95 6.51 7.92
C PRO A 59 16.98 7.96 8.40
N LYS A 60 17.54 8.86 7.59
CA LYS A 60 17.54 10.29 7.93
C LYS A 60 16.23 10.92 7.45
N PRO A 61 15.38 11.46 8.35
CA PRO A 61 14.18 12.19 7.96
C PRO A 61 14.52 13.46 7.15
N LEU A 62 13.50 14.06 6.52
CA LEU A 62 13.67 15.35 5.84
C LEU A 62 13.92 16.47 6.87
N PHE A 63 13.14 16.47 7.95
CA PHE A 63 13.26 17.42 9.05
C PHE A 63 13.20 16.71 10.39
N GLU A 64 13.91 17.27 11.36
CA GLU A 64 13.79 16.93 12.77
C GLU A 64 13.55 18.22 13.56
N ILE A 65 12.47 18.24 14.35
CA ILE A 65 12.20 19.32 15.29
C ILE A 65 12.51 18.79 16.69
N TRP A 66 13.37 19.48 17.40
CA TRP A 66 13.69 19.21 18.79
C TRP A 66 13.14 20.33 19.66
N VAL A 67 12.40 19.96 20.70
CA VAL A 67 11.84 20.89 21.69
C VAL A 67 12.38 20.54 23.04
N TYR A 68 12.91 21.55 23.75
CA TYR A 68 13.53 21.38 25.04
C TYR A 68 13.03 22.40 26.06
N SER A 69 12.73 21.91 27.25
CA SER A 69 12.55 22.71 28.46
C SER A 69 13.07 21.93 29.70
N PRO A 70 13.16 22.58 30.88
CA PRO A 70 13.45 21.86 32.13
C PRO A 70 12.41 20.77 32.47
N ARG A 71 11.19 20.86 31.93
CA ARG A 71 10.07 19.93 32.22
C ARG A 71 9.90 18.84 31.18
N VAL A 72 10.13 19.16 29.91
CA VAL A 72 9.88 18.24 28.78
C VAL A 72 11.02 18.30 27.77
N GLU A 73 11.31 17.17 27.18
CA GLU A 73 12.14 17.07 25.99
C GLU A 73 11.39 16.21 24.97
N GLY A 74 11.38 16.66 23.71
CA GLY A 74 10.68 15.98 22.64
C GLY A 74 11.32 16.14 21.29
N VAL A 75 11.05 15.19 20.40
CA VAL A 75 11.45 15.23 18.98
C VAL A 75 10.26 14.96 18.08
N HIS A 76 10.27 15.59 16.89
CA HIS A 76 9.30 15.30 15.83
C HIS A 76 10.05 15.11 14.51
N LEU A 77 10.00 13.88 13.97
CA LEU A 77 10.73 13.47 12.77
C LEU A 77 9.74 13.42 11.60
N ARG A 78 10.07 14.09 10.48
CA ARG A 78 9.18 14.22 9.32
C ARG A 78 9.85 13.72 8.05
N GLY A 79 9.17 12.87 7.28
CA GLY A 79 9.62 12.35 5.98
C GLY A 79 9.48 13.34 4.84
N GLY A 80 8.62 14.36 4.97
CA GLY A 80 8.32 15.38 3.97
C GLY A 80 7.72 16.64 4.57
N LYS A 81 7.33 17.60 3.74
CA LYS A 81 6.65 18.83 4.18
C LYS A 81 5.21 18.54 4.60
N VAL A 82 4.45 17.81 3.77
CA VAL A 82 3.12 17.32 4.10
C VAL A 82 3.30 15.95 4.76
N ALA A 83 3.37 15.93 6.09
CA ALA A 83 3.69 14.74 6.87
C ALA A 83 2.79 14.60 8.09
N ARG A 84 2.43 13.34 8.44
CA ARG A 84 1.56 12.99 9.55
C ARG A 84 2.02 11.77 10.30
N GLY A 85 1.88 11.79 11.62
CA GLY A 85 2.11 10.64 12.48
C GLY A 85 1.77 10.93 13.94
N GLY A 86 1.70 9.88 14.74
CA GLY A 86 1.34 9.98 16.15
C GLY A 86 2.44 10.60 17.01
N LEU A 87 2.03 11.22 18.11
CA LEU A 87 2.89 11.73 19.16
C LEU A 87 2.85 10.79 20.37
N ARG A 88 3.99 10.22 20.71
CA ARG A 88 4.13 9.27 21.81
C ARG A 88 4.59 9.96 23.10
N TRP A 89 3.90 9.70 24.19
CA TRP A 89 4.48 9.93 25.51
C TRP A 89 5.31 8.71 25.88
N SER A 90 6.64 8.87 25.78
CA SER A 90 7.59 7.78 26.01
C SER A 90 7.98 7.65 27.48
N ASP A 91 8.19 6.42 27.91
CA ASP A 91 8.79 6.03 29.18
C ASP A 91 10.32 5.78 29.07
N ARG A 92 10.89 5.91 27.87
CA ARG A 92 12.30 5.66 27.56
C ARG A 92 13.10 6.96 27.60
N ARG A 93 13.32 7.48 28.77
CA ARG A 93 13.92 8.81 28.98
C ARG A 93 15.27 8.99 28.29
N GLU A 94 16.14 7.99 28.28
CA GLU A 94 17.51 8.09 27.79
C GLU A 94 17.65 7.84 26.29
N ASP A 95 16.70 7.13 25.67
CA ASP A 95 16.80 6.71 24.28
C ASP A 95 15.50 6.88 23.47
N PHE A 96 14.58 7.77 23.93
CA PHE A 96 13.30 7.99 23.25
C PHE A 96 13.46 8.43 21.79
N ARG A 97 14.50 9.19 21.45
CA ARG A 97 14.75 9.57 20.05
C ARG A 97 15.00 8.34 19.18
N THR A 98 15.75 7.36 19.66
CA THR A 98 15.97 6.10 18.94
C THR A 98 14.67 5.31 18.77
N GLU A 99 13.82 5.29 19.80
CA GLU A 99 12.47 4.72 19.71
C GLU A 99 11.66 5.41 18.61
N ILE A 100 11.61 6.75 18.63
CA ILE A 100 10.86 7.52 17.63
C ILE A 100 11.41 7.32 16.21
N LEU A 101 12.72 7.20 16.03
CA LEU A 101 13.33 6.89 14.72
C LEU A 101 12.91 5.51 14.19
N GLY A 102 12.85 4.51 15.04
CA GLY A 102 12.33 3.19 14.67
C GLY A 102 10.86 3.23 14.23
N LEU A 103 10.05 4.03 14.92
CA LEU A 103 8.63 4.20 14.64
C LEU A 103 8.36 5.01 13.37
N VAL A 104 9.15 6.05 13.09
CA VAL A 104 8.98 6.83 11.83
C VAL A 104 9.30 6.00 10.61
N LYS A 105 10.27 5.09 10.69
CA LYS A 105 10.58 4.13 9.62
C LYS A 105 9.33 3.31 9.26
N ALA A 106 8.69 2.69 10.23
CA ALA A 106 7.46 1.92 10.02
C ALA A 106 6.31 2.80 9.48
N GLN A 107 6.19 4.04 9.98
CA GLN A 107 5.15 4.97 9.56
C GLN A 107 5.30 5.41 8.10
N GLN A 108 6.51 5.54 7.58
CA GLN A 108 6.72 5.91 6.18
C GLN A 108 6.17 4.87 5.22
N VAL A 109 6.44 3.60 5.47
CA VAL A 109 5.91 2.48 4.66
C VAL A 109 4.38 2.41 4.75
N LYS A 110 3.83 2.66 5.94
CA LYS A 110 2.38 2.64 6.19
C LYS A 110 1.63 3.79 5.52
N ASN A 111 2.23 4.99 5.48
CA ASN A 111 1.62 6.18 4.91
C ASN A 111 1.60 6.21 3.37
N THR A 112 2.03 5.15 2.69
CA THR A 112 2.07 5.15 1.21
C THR A 112 0.69 5.11 0.54
N VAL A 113 -0.37 4.87 1.31
CA VAL A 113 -1.76 4.89 0.82
C VAL A 113 -2.47 6.22 1.02
N ILE A 114 -1.90 7.12 1.84
CA ILE A 114 -2.51 8.38 2.27
C ILE A 114 -1.76 9.60 1.72
N VAL A 115 -2.38 10.77 1.82
CA VAL A 115 -1.83 12.03 1.33
C VAL A 115 -0.54 12.44 2.03
N PRO A 116 -0.48 12.53 3.40
CA PRO A 116 0.75 12.94 4.04
C PRO A 116 1.73 11.75 4.15
N VAL A 117 2.98 12.02 3.86
CA VAL A 117 4.06 11.06 4.15
C VAL A 117 4.21 10.81 5.66
N GLY A 118 5.02 9.82 6.05
CA GLY A 118 5.20 9.46 7.45
C GLY A 118 5.90 10.54 8.28
N SER A 119 5.41 10.75 9.48
CA SER A 119 6.10 11.43 10.56
C SER A 119 5.92 10.68 11.87
N LYS A 120 6.71 11.01 12.86
CA LYS A 120 6.56 10.50 14.22
C LYS A 120 7.18 11.49 15.21
N GLY A 121 6.43 11.76 16.28
CA GLY A 121 6.94 12.54 17.39
C GLY A 121 6.89 11.76 18.70
N GLY A 122 7.64 12.23 19.67
CA GLY A 122 7.57 11.72 21.00
C GLY A 122 8.24 12.67 21.99
N PHE A 123 7.82 12.56 23.25
CA PHE A 123 8.34 13.38 24.33
C PHE A 123 8.48 12.56 25.62
N VAL A 124 9.32 13.04 26.50
CA VAL A 124 9.54 12.49 27.85
C VAL A 124 9.41 13.57 28.89
N LEU A 125 8.89 13.23 30.05
CA LEU A 125 8.87 14.11 31.22
C LEU A 125 10.26 14.10 31.87
N LYS A 126 10.85 15.28 32.08
CA LYS A 126 12.14 15.44 32.77
C LYS A 126 11.97 15.50 34.28
N ASN A 127 10.88 16.08 34.76
CA ASN A 127 10.54 16.24 36.19
C ASN A 127 9.16 15.65 36.45
N ALA A 128 9.05 14.32 36.26
CA ALA A 128 7.76 13.62 36.49
C ALA A 128 7.44 13.52 37.99
N PRO A 129 6.19 13.83 38.40
CA PRO A 129 5.71 13.46 39.74
C PRO A 129 5.79 11.94 39.95
N PRO A 130 5.79 11.47 41.23
CA PRO A 130 5.76 10.04 41.49
C PRO A 130 4.59 9.35 40.79
N ALA A 131 4.81 8.21 40.16
CA ALA A 131 3.77 7.44 39.44
C ALA A 131 2.64 6.96 40.38
N THR A 132 2.83 6.97 41.68
CA THR A 132 1.85 6.68 42.72
C THR A 132 0.81 7.81 42.85
N ASP A 133 1.17 9.06 42.53
CA ASP A 133 0.25 10.18 42.36
C ASP A 133 -0.20 10.30 40.90
N ARG A 134 -1.18 9.50 40.56
CA ARG A 134 -1.67 9.35 39.19
C ARG A 134 -2.25 10.63 38.61
N GLU A 135 -2.90 11.45 39.46
CA GLU A 135 -3.51 12.70 39.04
C GLU A 135 -2.45 13.75 38.72
N ALA A 136 -1.50 13.98 39.60
CA ALA A 136 -0.37 14.89 39.36
C ALA A 136 0.49 14.44 38.19
N PHE A 137 0.74 13.13 38.05
CA PHE A 137 1.48 12.56 36.93
C PHE A 137 0.79 12.82 35.57
N MET A 138 -0.53 12.64 35.52
CA MET A 138 -1.30 12.90 34.29
C MET A 138 -1.39 14.39 33.97
N ALA A 139 -1.60 15.24 35.00
CA ALA A 139 -1.63 16.69 34.82
C ALA A 139 -0.31 17.24 34.29
N GLU A 140 0.84 16.75 34.78
CA GLU A 140 2.16 17.12 34.27
C GLU A 140 2.36 16.61 32.84
N GLY A 141 1.92 15.38 32.53
CA GLY A 141 1.95 14.82 31.19
C GLY A 141 1.22 15.69 30.18
N ILE A 142 0.00 16.15 30.51
CA ILE A 142 -0.81 17.04 29.69
C ILE A 142 -0.12 18.40 29.51
N ALA A 143 0.40 18.96 30.59
CA ALA A 143 1.10 20.25 30.54
C ALA A 143 2.35 20.17 29.65
N CYS A 144 3.14 19.11 29.77
CA CYS A 144 4.32 18.86 28.92
C CYS A 144 3.92 18.58 27.46
N TYR A 145 2.83 17.86 27.22
CA TYR A 145 2.30 17.67 25.88
C TYR A 145 1.91 18.99 25.19
N LYS A 146 1.23 19.88 25.90
CA LYS A 146 0.91 21.23 25.41
C LYS A 146 2.17 22.04 25.11
N LEU A 147 3.18 22.03 25.98
CA LEU A 147 4.47 22.71 25.74
C LEU A 147 5.16 22.17 24.50
N PHE A 148 5.16 20.86 24.31
CA PHE A 148 5.76 20.23 23.13
C PHE A 148 5.04 20.66 21.86
N LEU A 149 3.70 20.64 21.82
CA LEU A 149 2.90 21.12 20.69
C LEU A 149 3.13 22.61 20.40
N SER A 150 3.16 23.44 21.43
CA SER A 150 3.47 24.87 21.29
C SER A 150 4.82 25.08 20.67
N GLY A 151 5.83 24.31 21.09
CA GLY A 151 7.19 24.36 20.49
C GLY A 151 7.22 23.94 19.02
N LEU A 152 6.36 23.02 18.60
CA LEU A 152 6.22 22.65 17.18
C LEU A 152 5.55 23.78 16.39
N LEU A 153 4.46 24.35 16.91
CA LEU A 153 3.69 25.40 16.23
C LEU A 153 4.43 26.74 16.19
N ASP A 154 5.26 27.06 17.18
CA ASP A 154 6.07 28.29 17.22
C ASP A 154 6.95 28.48 15.98
N ILE A 155 7.40 27.40 15.38
CA ILE A 155 8.32 27.41 14.23
C ILE A 155 7.65 26.90 12.94
N THR A 156 6.34 26.69 12.96
CA THR A 156 5.55 26.28 11.79
C THR A 156 4.86 27.51 11.18
N ASP A 157 4.88 27.65 9.86
CA ASP A 157 4.16 28.73 9.19
C ASP A 157 2.64 28.53 9.31
N ASN A 158 1.88 29.64 9.33
CA ASN A 158 0.43 29.60 9.27
C ASN A 158 -0.07 29.93 7.85
N VAL A 159 -1.34 29.70 7.57
CA VAL A 159 -2.02 30.17 6.35
C VAL A 159 -3.15 31.11 6.78
N VAL A 160 -3.13 32.34 6.27
CA VAL A 160 -4.14 33.35 6.55
C VAL A 160 -4.71 33.85 5.23
N LYS A 161 -5.99 33.63 4.97
CA LYS A 161 -6.66 34.00 3.72
C LYS A 161 -5.91 33.50 2.47
N GLY A 162 -5.45 32.25 2.52
CA GLY A 162 -4.74 31.60 1.42
C GLY A 162 -3.26 32.04 1.25
N THR A 163 -2.73 32.88 2.11
CA THR A 163 -1.34 33.32 2.10
C THR A 163 -0.56 32.71 3.25
N VAL A 164 0.61 32.14 2.95
CA VAL A 164 1.52 31.62 3.99
C VAL A 164 2.11 32.77 4.78
N VAL A 165 1.96 32.71 6.11
CA VAL A 165 2.45 33.73 7.04
C VAL A 165 3.45 33.07 7.98
N PRO A 166 4.75 33.45 7.90
CA PRO A 166 5.77 32.97 8.82
C PRO A 166 5.52 33.41 10.26
N PRO A 167 5.88 32.60 11.26
CA PRO A 167 5.79 33.02 12.65
C PRO A 167 6.73 34.18 12.95
N SER A 168 6.26 35.12 13.76
CA SER A 168 7.05 36.31 14.14
C SER A 168 8.25 35.94 15.05
N HIS A 169 9.35 36.67 14.94
CA HIS A 169 10.56 36.51 15.76
C HIS A 169 11.19 35.11 15.72
N VAL A 170 11.00 34.39 14.61
CA VAL A 170 11.65 33.09 14.33
C VAL A 170 12.78 33.33 13.35
N VAL A 171 13.96 32.79 13.67
CA VAL A 171 15.05 32.70 12.68
C VAL A 171 14.67 31.59 11.71
N ARG A 172 14.65 31.90 10.43
CA ARG A 172 14.21 31.01 9.38
C ARG A 172 15.19 31.01 8.20
N HIS A 173 15.73 29.84 7.88
CA HIS A 173 16.66 29.58 6.77
C HIS A 173 16.12 28.61 5.72
N ASP A 174 14.86 28.20 5.84
CA ASP A 174 14.21 27.33 4.89
C ASP A 174 12.99 28.00 4.23
N VAL A 175 12.38 27.30 3.28
CA VAL A 175 11.17 27.73 2.57
C VAL A 175 9.91 27.47 3.40
N ASP A 176 8.77 27.92 2.90
CA ASP A 176 7.47 27.76 3.54
C ASP A 176 7.17 26.31 3.93
N ASP A 177 6.66 26.13 5.15
CA ASP A 177 6.31 24.85 5.75
C ASP A 177 5.09 25.00 6.68
N PRO A 178 3.88 25.19 6.10
CA PRO A 178 2.66 25.48 6.89
C PRO A 178 1.90 24.23 7.33
N TYR A 179 2.36 23.00 7.03
CA TYR A 179 1.61 21.79 7.33
C TYR A 179 2.19 21.08 8.56
N LEU A 180 1.35 20.89 9.57
CA LEU A 180 1.67 20.09 10.75
C LEU A 180 0.40 19.38 11.21
N VAL A 181 0.35 18.06 11.09
CA VAL A 181 -0.74 17.21 11.57
C VAL A 181 -0.19 16.18 12.52
N VAL A 182 -0.83 16.03 13.66
CA VAL A 182 -0.48 15.07 14.70
C VAL A 182 -1.60 14.05 14.89
N ALA A 183 -1.29 12.92 15.53
CA ALA A 183 -2.26 11.89 15.84
C ALA A 183 -1.98 11.29 17.22
N ALA A 184 -2.96 10.58 17.78
CA ALA A 184 -2.78 9.82 19.01
C ALA A 184 -1.80 8.67 18.85
N ASP A 185 -1.09 8.34 19.93
CA ASP A 185 -0.21 7.17 20.05
C ASP A 185 -0.20 6.67 21.51
N LYS A 186 0.70 5.77 21.87
CA LYS A 186 0.87 5.28 23.24
C LYS A 186 1.04 6.47 24.21
N GLY A 187 0.21 6.50 25.23
CA GLY A 187 0.21 7.54 26.27
C GLY A 187 -0.58 8.80 25.93
N THR A 188 -0.96 9.01 24.66
CA THR A 188 -1.71 10.20 24.22
C THR A 188 -3.03 9.87 23.54
N ALA A 189 -3.56 8.67 23.74
CA ALA A 189 -4.74 8.16 23.01
C ALA A 189 -6.00 9.03 23.16
N THR A 190 -6.12 9.82 24.25
CA THR A 190 -7.25 10.70 24.53
C THR A 190 -6.91 12.19 24.38
N PHE A 191 -5.77 12.54 23.75
CA PHE A 191 -5.24 13.91 23.75
C PHE A 191 -5.57 14.70 22.47
N SER A 192 -6.33 14.14 21.53
CA SER A 192 -6.66 14.83 20.26
C SER A 192 -7.36 16.17 20.49
N ASP A 193 -8.37 16.24 21.37
CA ASP A 193 -9.05 17.50 21.69
C ASP A 193 -8.12 18.50 22.38
N ILE A 194 -7.16 18.03 23.19
CA ILE A 194 -6.12 18.86 23.80
C ILE A 194 -5.22 19.46 22.73
N ALA A 195 -4.82 18.66 21.74
CA ALA A 195 -4.01 19.13 20.62
C ALA A 195 -4.77 20.18 19.79
N ASN A 196 -6.05 19.91 19.50
CA ASN A 196 -6.90 20.82 18.75
C ASN A 196 -7.15 22.14 19.52
N SER A 197 -7.20 22.11 20.84
CA SER A 197 -7.28 23.34 21.65
C SER A 197 -6.01 24.20 21.52
N VAL A 198 -4.83 23.58 21.49
CA VAL A 198 -3.57 24.29 21.26
C VAL A 198 -3.53 24.88 19.84
N SER A 199 -3.96 24.13 18.83
CA SER A 199 -4.10 24.63 17.46
C SER A 199 -5.00 25.85 17.37
N ALA A 200 -6.14 25.84 18.08
CA ALA A 200 -7.07 26.96 18.14
C ALA A 200 -6.45 28.18 18.84
N ASP A 201 -5.71 28.00 19.95
CA ASP A 201 -5.02 29.08 20.66
C ASP A 201 -3.99 29.80 19.77
N TYR A 202 -3.37 29.06 18.81
CA TYR A 202 -2.47 29.63 17.81
C TYR A 202 -3.19 30.25 16.60
N GLY A 203 -4.50 30.08 16.48
CA GLY A 203 -5.24 30.42 15.26
C GLY A 203 -4.66 29.67 14.03
N PHE A 204 -4.20 28.44 14.25
CA PHE A 204 -3.55 27.65 13.20
C PHE A 204 -4.59 27.20 12.15
N TRP A 205 -4.28 27.36 10.90
CA TRP A 205 -5.23 27.19 9.78
C TRP A 205 -5.90 25.83 9.69
N LEU A 206 -5.27 24.79 10.20
CA LEU A 206 -5.83 23.44 10.24
C LEU A 206 -6.98 23.29 11.25
N GLY A 207 -7.07 24.17 12.28
CA GLY A 207 -8.12 24.09 13.30
C GLY A 207 -8.18 22.71 13.94
N ASP A 208 -9.36 22.06 13.90
CA ASP A 208 -9.56 20.69 14.43
C ASP A 208 -9.15 19.58 13.44
N ALA A 209 -8.64 19.92 12.25
CA ALA A 209 -7.93 18.99 11.39
C ALA A 209 -6.47 18.75 11.86
N PHE A 210 -5.97 19.55 12.83
CA PHE A 210 -4.63 19.39 13.39
C PHE A 210 -4.40 18.04 14.05
N ALA A 211 -5.43 17.52 14.77
CA ALA A 211 -5.41 16.17 15.34
C ALA A 211 -6.73 15.45 15.07
N SER A 212 -6.68 14.31 14.39
CA SER A 212 -7.83 13.46 14.11
C SER A 212 -8.27 12.64 15.34
N GLY A 213 -9.50 12.13 15.34
CA GLY A 213 -10.01 11.22 16.34
C GLY A 213 -10.38 11.87 17.68
N GLY A 214 -10.65 13.18 17.70
CA GLY A 214 -11.20 13.90 18.85
C GLY A 214 -12.71 13.72 19.01
N SER A 215 -13.34 14.56 19.85
CA SER A 215 -14.79 14.54 20.13
C SER A 215 -15.65 14.81 18.89
N VAL A 216 -15.09 15.50 17.90
CA VAL A 216 -15.65 15.71 16.57
C VAL A 216 -14.73 15.07 15.53
N GLY A 217 -15.05 13.85 15.10
CA GLY A 217 -14.25 13.07 14.16
C GLY A 217 -14.77 11.66 14.08
N TYR A 218 -13.99 10.79 13.40
CA TYR A 218 -14.34 9.39 13.27
C TYR A 218 -13.79 8.57 14.43
N ASP A 219 -14.71 7.96 15.20
CA ASP A 219 -14.35 7.04 16.29
C ASP A 219 -13.95 5.68 15.72
N HIS A 220 -12.64 5.41 15.67
CA HIS A 220 -12.10 4.18 15.11
C HIS A 220 -12.65 2.91 15.76
N LYS A 221 -12.92 2.94 17.07
CA LYS A 221 -13.47 1.78 17.79
C LYS A 221 -14.92 1.52 17.40
N LYS A 222 -15.75 2.57 17.30
CA LYS A 222 -17.15 2.43 16.87
C LYS A 222 -17.25 1.97 15.43
N MET A 223 -16.40 2.49 14.55
CA MET A 223 -16.31 2.03 13.16
C MET A 223 -15.69 0.63 13.02
N GLY A 224 -14.88 0.21 13.98
CA GLY A 224 -14.04 -0.99 13.89
C GLY A 224 -13.05 -0.94 12.73
N ILE A 225 -12.70 0.25 12.27
CA ILE A 225 -12.08 0.42 10.93
C ILE A 225 -10.72 -0.26 10.82
N THR A 226 -9.88 -0.22 11.86
CA THR A 226 -8.57 -0.88 11.85
C THR A 226 -8.73 -2.40 11.77
N ALA A 227 -9.65 -2.96 12.55
CA ALA A 227 -9.93 -4.39 12.53
C ALA A 227 -10.54 -4.82 11.19
N ARG A 228 -11.45 -4.02 10.62
CA ARG A 228 -12.07 -4.29 9.31
C ARG A 228 -11.01 -4.30 8.20
N GLY A 229 -10.04 -3.38 8.23
CA GLY A 229 -8.91 -3.39 7.30
C GLY A 229 -8.06 -4.65 7.42
N ALA A 230 -7.69 -5.04 8.65
CA ALA A 230 -6.96 -6.29 8.89
C ALA A 230 -7.78 -7.52 8.44
N TRP A 231 -9.10 -7.43 8.49
CA TRP A 231 -9.99 -8.49 8.05
C TRP A 231 -10.02 -8.64 6.52
N GLU A 232 -9.76 -7.60 5.75
CA GLU A 232 -9.55 -7.73 4.30
C GLU A 232 -8.34 -8.64 3.99
N ALA A 233 -7.25 -8.50 4.74
CA ALA A 233 -6.09 -9.40 4.65
C ALA A 233 -6.46 -10.85 5.07
N VAL A 234 -7.20 -11.03 6.17
CA VAL A 234 -7.71 -12.34 6.60
C VAL A 234 -8.54 -12.99 5.50
N LYS A 235 -9.54 -12.29 4.97
CA LYS A 235 -10.39 -12.80 3.88
C LYS A 235 -9.55 -13.18 2.64
N ARG A 236 -8.55 -12.39 2.29
CA ARG A 236 -7.66 -12.64 1.15
C ARG A 236 -6.86 -13.93 1.34
N HIS A 237 -6.22 -14.11 2.51
CA HIS A 237 -5.47 -15.32 2.82
C HIS A 237 -6.36 -16.56 2.85
N PHE A 238 -7.53 -16.48 3.49
CA PHE A 238 -8.47 -17.62 3.56
C PHE A 238 -9.05 -17.98 2.19
N ARG A 239 -9.24 -17.01 1.31
CA ARG A 239 -9.66 -17.26 -0.07
C ARG A 239 -8.63 -18.09 -0.81
N SER A 240 -7.34 -17.82 -0.65
CA SER A 240 -6.27 -18.61 -1.26
C SER A 240 -6.21 -20.05 -0.71
N LEU A 241 -6.77 -20.29 0.49
CA LEU A 241 -6.98 -21.61 1.09
C LEU A 241 -8.31 -22.26 0.69
N GLY A 242 -9.14 -21.60 -0.13
CA GLY A 242 -10.47 -22.10 -0.51
C GLY A 242 -11.51 -22.03 0.61
N VAL A 243 -11.30 -21.20 1.65
CA VAL A 243 -12.18 -21.09 2.81
C VAL A 243 -12.86 -19.72 2.83
N ASN A 244 -14.19 -19.72 2.92
CA ASN A 244 -14.94 -18.47 3.14
C ASN A 244 -15.18 -18.28 4.64
N THR A 245 -14.53 -17.29 5.20
CA THR A 245 -14.60 -16.96 6.64
C THR A 245 -16.01 -16.57 7.13
N GLN A 246 -16.95 -16.29 6.23
CA GLN A 246 -18.32 -15.92 6.58
C GLN A 246 -19.28 -17.11 6.62
N THR A 247 -18.87 -18.26 6.08
CA THR A 247 -19.75 -19.45 5.98
C THR A 247 -19.14 -20.73 6.53
N THR A 248 -17.82 -20.74 6.75
CA THR A 248 -17.08 -21.94 7.16
C THR A 248 -16.39 -21.68 8.51
N PRO A 249 -16.64 -22.51 9.54
CA PRO A 249 -15.95 -22.39 10.82
C PRO A 249 -14.44 -22.59 10.70
N PHE A 250 -13.66 -21.78 11.42
CA PHE A 250 -12.20 -21.86 11.48
C PHE A 250 -11.68 -21.50 12.86
N THR A 251 -10.53 -22.06 13.23
CA THR A 251 -9.92 -21.91 14.55
C THR A 251 -9.04 -20.67 14.64
N VAL A 252 -9.13 -19.95 15.75
CA VAL A 252 -8.39 -18.71 16.00
C VAL A 252 -7.65 -18.79 17.33
N ALA A 253 -6.36 -18.45 17.30
CA ALA A 253 -5.60 -18.02 18.46
C ALA A 253 -5.48 -16.49 18.45
N GLY A 254 -5.77 -15.83 19.57
CA GLY A 254 -5.87 -14.38 19.62
C GLY A 254 -4.94 -13.72 20.63
N ILE A 255 -4.43 -12.55 20.27
CA ILE A 255 -3.61 -11.71 21.15
C ILE A 255 -4.40 -10.43 21.44
N GLY A 256 -4.97 -10.32 22.62
CA GLY A 256 -5.81 -9.21 23.06
C GLY A 256 -7.01 -9.65 23.90
N ASP A 257 -7.90 -8.71 24.19
CA ASP A 257 -9.17 -8.94 24.88
C ASP A 257 -10.34 -8.24 24.18
N MET A 258 -11.56 -8.63 24.51
CA MET A 258 -12.76 -8.10 23.86
C MET A 258 -13.02 -6.60 24.15
N SER A 259 -12.40 -6.01 25.15
CA SER A 259 -12.54 -4.57 25.46
C SER A 259 -11.69 -3.70 24.54
N GLY A 260 -10.65 -4.29 23.92
CA GLY A 260 -9.76 -3.62 22.97
C GLY A 260 -10.44 -3.33 21.64
N ASP A 261 -10.09 -2.18 21.03
CA ASP A 261 -10.61 -1.80 19.71
C ASP A 261 -10.33 -2.87 18.65
N VAL A 262 -9.06 -3.14 18.40
CA VAL A 262 -8.63 -3.97 17.27
C VAL A 262 -8.99 -5.44 17.46
N PHE A 263 -8.76 -5.97 18.66
CA PHE A 263 -9.09 -7.35 18.97
C PHE A 263 -10.61 -7.56 19.04
N GLY A 264 -11.31 -6.74 19.84
CA GLY A 264 -12.73 -6.89 20.07
C GLY A 264 -13.54 -6.78 18.77
N ASN A 265 -13.28 -5.74 17.97
CA ASN A 265 -13.92 -5.63 16.65
C ASN A 265 -13.54 -6.81 15.74
N GLY A 266 -12.26 -7.19 15.67
CA GLY A 266 -11.80 -8.28 14.83
C GLY A 266 -12.49 -9.60 15.11
N MET A 267 -12.70 -9.91 16.38
CA MET A 267 -13.36 -11.16 16.82
C MET A 267 -14.89 -11.15 16.61
N LEU A 268 -15.45 -10.05 16.11
CA LEU A 268 -16.86 -9.91 15.76
C LEU A 268 -17.12 -9.82 14.24
N LEU A 269 -16.07 -9.84 13.40
CA LEU A 269 -16.21 -9.71 11.95
C LEU A 269 -16.61 -11.02 11.25
N SER A 270 -16.70 -12.12 11.98
CA SER A 270 -17.28 -13.38 11.49
C SER A 270 -17.95 -14.16 12.61
N GLU A 271 -19.16 -14.64 12.34
CA GLU A 271 -19.87 -15.56 13.23
C GLU A 271 -19.27 -16.95 13.24
N GLN A 272 -18.38 -17.27 12.31
CA GLN A 272 -17.75 -18.59 12.14
C GLN A 272 -16.45 -18.78 12.94
N ILE A 273 -16.03 -17.78 13.70
CA ILE A 273 -14.81 -17.83 14.52
C ILE A 273 -14.97 -18.84 15.65
N LYS A 274 -14.12 -19.87 15.67
CA LYS A 274 -13.82 -20.70 16.82
C LYS A 274 -12.61 -20.14 17.56
N LEU A 275 -12.84 -19.26 18.51
CA LEU A 275 -11.75 -18.70 19.34
C LEU A 275 -11.33 -19.74 20.37
N VAL A 276 -10.32 -20.51 20.01
CA VAL A 276 -9.89 -21.67 20.84
C VAL A 276 -8.92 -21.26 21.95
N VAL A 277 -8.12 -20.25 21.72
CA VAL A 277 -7.22 -19.66 22.74
C VAL A 277 -7.08 -18.16 22.54
N ALA A 278 -6.95 -17.41 23.63
CA ALA A 278 -6.59 -16.00 23.58
C ALA A 278 -5.84 -15.61 24.84
N PHE A 279 -5.08 -14.51 24.79
CA PHE A 279 -4.48 -13.93 25.96
C PHE A 279 -4.36 -12.42 25.89
N ASP A 280 -4.40 -11.80 27.05
CA ASP A 280 -4.12 -10.39 27.26
C ASP A 280 -2.99 -10.20 28.28
N HIS A 281 -2.87 -9.01 28.86
CA HIS A 281 -1.88 -8.71 29.91
C HIS A 281 -2.23 -9.32 31.27
N ARG A 282 -3.45 -9.84 31.47
CA ARG A 282 -3.96 -10.37 32.76
C ARG A 282 -4.26 -11.86 32.72
N HIS A 283 -4.89 -12.33 31.64
CA HIS A 283 -5.49 -13.67 31.57
C HIS A 283 -5.07 -14.45 30.34
N ILE A 284 -5.23 -15.76 30.43
CA ILE A 284 -5.17 -16.73 29.35
C ILE A 284 -6.56 -17.40 29.27
N PHE A 285 -7.19 -17.32 28.11
CA PHE A 285 -8.46 -17.95 27.79
C PHE A 285 -8.22 -19.19 26.93
N ILE A 286 -8.86 -20.31 27.26
CA ILE A 286 -8.80 -21.57 26.52
C ILE A 286 -10.22 -22.12 26.39
N ASP A 287 -10.68 -22.39 25.16
CA ASP A 287 -11.91 -23.10 24.86
C ASP A 287 -11.62 -24.10 23.74
N PRO A 288 -11.35 -25.38 24.04
CA PRO A 288 -10.89 -26.36 23.04
C PRO A 288 -11.83 -26.61 21.89
N ASN A 289 -13.14 -26.46 22.09
CA ASN A 289 -14.15 -26.67 21.06
C ASN A 289 -15.36 -25.75 21.26
N PRO A 290 -15.20 -24.44 21.02
CA PRO A 290 -16.27 -23.49 21.24
C PRO A 290 -17.46 -23.77 20.32
N ASP A 291 -18.68 -23.64 20.88
CA ASP A 291 -19.89 -23.52 20.06
C ASP A 291 -19.86 -22.16 19.37
N VAL A 292 -19.92 -22.17 18.04
CA VAL A 292 -19.69 -20.98 17.22
C VAL A 292 -20.67 -19.86 17.55
N ALA A 293 -21.98 -20.17 17.63
CA ALA A 293 -23.02 -19.18 17.87
C ALA A 293 -23.02 -18.64 19.30
N ARG A 294 -22.87 -19.54 20.29
CA ARG A 294 -22.81 -19.15 21.71
C ARG A 294 -21.55 -18.35 22.03
N SER A 295 -20.42 -18.78 21.49
CA SER A 295 -19.14 -18.07 21.63
C SER A 295 -19.17 -16.69 20.96
N PHE A 296 -19.84 -16.54 19.81
CA PHE A 296 -20.03 -15.25 19.17
C PHE A 296 -20.87 -14.30 20.03
N ALA A 297 -22.03 -14.76 20.52
CA ALA A 297 -22.90 -13.97 21.38
C ALA A 297 -22.19 -13.51 22.66
N GLU A 298 -21.37 -14.39 23.26
CA GLU A 298 -20.61 -14.05 24.46
C GLU A 298 -19.48 -13.03 24.17
N ARG A 299 -18.77 -13.16 23.04
CA ARG A 299 -17.80 -12.15 22.61
C ARG A 299 -18.47 -10.79 22.38
N GLN A 300 -19.68 -10.77 21.80
CA GLN A 300 -20.46 -9.55 21.59
C GLN A 300 -20.86 -8.91 22.93
N ARG A 301 -21.29 -9.72 23.92
CA ARG A 301 -21.58 -9.26 25.28
C ARG A 301 -20.35 -8.61 25.93
N LEU A 302 -19.20 -9.30 25.88
CA LEU A 302 -17.95 -8.80 26.45
C LEU A 302 -17.47 -7.51 25.76
N PHE A 303 -17.62 -7.39 24.44
CA PHE A 303 -17.27 -6.19 23.70
C PHE A 303 -18.09 -4.96 24.15
N SER A 304 -19.37 -5.18 24.47
CA SER A 304 -20.28 -4.15 24.95
C SER A 304 -20.07 -3.77 26.42
N LEU A 305 -19.40 -4.64 27.19
CA LEU A 305 -19.15 -4.44 28.61
C LEU A 305 -17.91 -3.53 28.81
N PRO A 306 -18.05 -2.36 29.44
CA PRO A 306 -16.92 -1.47 29.66
C PRO A 306 -15.79 -2.11 30.46
N ARG A 307 -14.57 -2.05 29.93
CA ARG A 307 -13.33 -2.61 30.54
C ARG A 307 -13.41 -4.10 30.85
N SER A 308 -14.14 -4.86 30.04
CA SER A 308 -14.22 -6.32 30.17
C SER A 308 -12.83 -6.98 30.09
N SER A 309 -12.76 -8.18 30.61
CA SER A 309 -11.58 -9.04 30.57
C SER A 309 -12.01 -10.49 30.27
N TRP A 310 -11.07 -11.38 30.03
CA TRP A 310 -11.41 -12.79 29.89
C TRP A 310 -12.03 -13.41 31.14
N ASP A 311 -11.79 -12.87 32.35
CA ASP A 311 -12.42 -13.35 33.58
C ASP A 311 -13.93 -13.06 33.64
N ASP A 312 -14.42 -12.08 32.87
CA ASP A 312 -15.84 -11.75 32.73
C ASP A 312 -16.59 -12.68 31.74
N TYR A 313 -15.88 -13.58 31.07
CA TYR A 313 -16.48 -14.60 30.19
C TYR A 313 -17.33 -15.58 30.99
N ASP A 314 -18.55 -15.87 30.53
CA ASP A 314 -19.42 -16.86 31.16
C ASP A 314 -18.79 -18.25 31.05
N LYS A 315 -18.24 -18.73 32.16
CA LYS A 315 -17.50 -19.98 32.23
C LYS A 315 -18.36 -21.20 31.90
N SER A 316 -19.69 -21.10 32.00
CA SER A 316 -20.61 -22.19 31.61
C SER A 316 -20.70 -22.38 30.10
N LEU A 317 -20.25 -21.42 29.32
CA LEU A 317 -20.22 -21.47 27.87
C LEU A 317 -18.93 -22.07 27.32
N ILE A 318 -17.89 -22.20 28.17
CA ILE A 318 -16.60 -22.78 27.80
C ILE A 318 -16.78 -24.29 27.66
N SER A 319 -16.27 -24.88 26.59
CA SER A 319 -16.34 -26.32 26.35
C SER A 319 -15.49 -27.11 27.36
N GLN A 320 -15.75 -28.43 27.42
CA GLN A 320 -15.05 -29.34 28.35
C GLN A 320 -13.54 -29.18 28.20
N GLY A 321 -12.85 -29.04 29.33
CA GLY A 321 -11.40 -28.95 29.40
C GLY A 321 -10.81 -27.54 29.18
N GLY A 322 -11.69 -26.54 28.89
CA GLY A 322 -11.28 -25.14 28.80
C GLY A 322 -11.36 -24.38 30.13
N GLY A 323 -10.99 -23.12 30.12
CA GLY A 323 -11.04 -22.24 31.28
C GLY A 323 -10.35 -20.89 31.06
N VAL A 324 -10.45 -20.04 32.09
CA VAL A 324 -9.75 -18.75 32.14
C VAL A 324 -8.75 -18.80 33.28
N TYR A 325 -7.51 -18.45 33.00
CA TYR A 325 -6.40 -18.57 33.91
C TYR A 325 -5.66 -17.24 34.09
N PRO A 326 -5.36 -16.83 35.35
CA PRO A 326 -4.57 -15.60 35.56
C PRO A 326 -3.11 -15.82 35.17
N ARG A 327 -2.51 -14.82 34.51
CA ARG A 327 -1.07 -14.85 34.18
C ARG A 327 -0.14 -14.79 35.38
N THR A 328 -0.67 -14.51 36.58
CA THR A 328 0.03 -14.50 37.85
C THR A 328 0.07 -15.89 38.52
N ALA A 329 -0.60 -16.88 37.96
CA ALA A 329 -0.56 -18.25 38.48
C ALA A 329 0.85 -18.80 38.45
N LYS A 330 1.17 -19.67 39.41
CA LYS A 330 2.47 -20.32 39.45
C LYS A 330 2.60 -21.34 38.30
N SER A 331 1.54 -22.07 38.07
CA SER A 331 1.41 -23.02 36.97
C SER A 331 -0.07 -23.25 36.62
N ILE A 332 -0.32 -23.76 35.44
CA ILE A 332 -1.66 -24.01 34.87
C ILE A 332 -1.71 -25.47 34.46
N VAL A 333 -2.62 -26.22 35.08
CA VAL A 333 -2.92 -27.62 34.71
C VAL A 333 -3.83 -27.62 33.46
N LEU A 334 -3.43 -28.37 32.47
CA LEU A 334 -4.08 -28.43 31.16
C LEU A 334 -4.79 -29.77 30.97
N SER A 335 -6.06 -29.70 30.59
CA SER A 335 -6.84 -30.89 30.21
C SER A 335 -6.29 -31.57 28.94
N PRO A 336 -6.65 -32.82 28.69
CA PRO A 336 -6.32 -33.49 27.43
C PRO A 336 -6.82 -32.71 26.20
N GLU A 337 -8.04 -32.13 26.27
CA GLU A 337 -8.66 -31.33 25.21
C GLU A 337 -7.86 -30.03 24.95
N ALA A 338 -7.48 -29.30 26.02
CA ALA A 338 -6.66 -28.10 25.92
C ALA A 338 -5.28 -28.41 25.31
N ARG A 339 -4.64 -29.50 25.74
CA ARG A 339 -3.36 -29.94 25.17
C ARG A 339 -3.46 -30.29 23.69
N ALA A 340 -4.54 -30.96 23.30
CA ALA A 340 -4.78 -31.34 21.90
C ALA A 340 -4.92 -30.11 20.99
N ILE A 341 -5.71 -29.09 21.38
CA ILE A 341 -5.92 -27.91 20.53
C ILE A 341 -4.69 -26.99 20.44
N ILE A 342 -3.92 -26.90 21.53
CA ILE A 342 -2.65 -26.14 21.54
C ILE A 342 -1.55 -26.95 20.84
N GLY A 343 -1.70 -28.28 20.78
CA GLY A 343 -0.75 -29.21 20.15
C GLY A 343 0.51 -29.43 20.98
N ILE A 344 0.33 -29.67 22.28
CA ILE A 344 1.39 -29.93 23.26
C ILE A 344 1.10 -31.19 24.07
N THR A 345 2.12 -31.75 24.73
CA THR A 345 2.00 -32.95 25.57
C THR A 345 2.11 -32.66 27.08
N ALA A 346 2.66 -31.52 27.46
CA ALA A 346 2.84 -31.11 28.84
C ALA A 346 1.48 -30.97 29.55
N GLU A 347 1.34 -31.58 30.73
CA GLU A 347 0.10 -31.55 31.52
C GLU A 347 -0.04 -30.30 32.37
N GLU A 348 1.06 -29.66 32.65
CA GLU A 348 1.14 -28.45 33.47
C GLU A 348 2.25 -27.55 32.92
N LEU A 349 1.99 -26.24 32.82
CA LEU A 349 2.97 -25.25 32.36
C LEU A 349 2.87 -23.96 33.17
N PRO A 350 4.00 -23.28 33.41
CA PRO A 350 3.99 -21.87 33.84
C PRO A 350 3.30 -20.99 32.78
N PRO A 351 2.64 -19.88 33.19
CA PRO A 351 1.93 -19.01 32.26
C PRO A 351 2.76 -18.54 31.07
N LEU A 352 4.02 -18.17 31.21
CA LEU A 352 4.89 -17.71 30.12
C LEU A 352 5.17 -18.81 29.08
N GLU A 353 5.39 -20.04 29.56
CA GLU A 353 5.58 -21.20 28.66
C GLU A 353 4.28 -21.55 27.93
N LEU A 354 3.13 -21.41 28.60
CA LEU A 354 1.82 -21.59 27.97
C LEU A 354 1.56 -20.52 26.90
N LEU A 355 1.91 -19.26 27.14
CA LEU A 355 1.83 -18.20 26.13
C LEU A 355 2.68 -18.54 24.90
N LYS A 356 3.88 -19.04 25.11
CA LYS A 356 4.74 -19.50 24.02
C LYS A 356 4.09 -20.63 23.22
N ALA A 357 3.50 -21.61 23.91
CA ALA A 357 2.79 -22.72 23.27
C ALA A 357 1.54 -22.24 22.49
N ILE A 358 0.80 -21.25 23.01
CA ILE A 358 -0.36 -20.63 22.34
C ILE A 358 0.07 -19.94 21.05
N LEU A 359 1.16 -19.19 21.04
CA LEU A 359 1.68 -18.57 19.82
C LEU A 359 2.07 -19.62 18.76
N GLN A 360 2.44 -20.82 19.19
CA GLN A 360 2.80 -21.94 18.32
C GLN A 360 1.63 -22.91 18.05
N ALA A 361 0.39 -22.60 18.46
CA ALA A 361 -0.75 -23.48 18.29
C ALA A 361 -1.07 -23.73 16.80
N PRO A 362 -1.45 -24.97 16.43
CA PRO A 362 -1.76 -25.33 15.03
C PRO A 362 -3.17 -24.91 14.63
N VAL A 363 -3.46 -23.63 14.70
CA VAL A 363 -4.78 -23.04 14.37
C VAL A 363 -4.81 -22.52 12.92
N ASP A 364 -5.98 -22.18 12.44
CA ASP A 364 -6.12 -21.59 11.10
C ASP A 364 -5.62 -20.14 11.07
N LEU A 365 -5.92 -19.36 12.12
CA LEU A 365 -5.57 -17.93 12.21
C LEU A 365 -4.91 -17.61 13.56
N LEU A 366 -3.75 -16.97 13.52
CA LEU A 366 -3.19 -16.20 14.64
C LEU A 366 -3.53 -14.72 14.41
N TYR A 367 -4.44 -14.16 15.21
CA TYR A 367 -4.88 -12.77 15.10
C TYR A 367 -4.21 -11.90 16.17
N ASN A 368 -3.34 -10.98 15.74
CA ASN A 368 -2.71 -10.03 16.64
C ASN A 368 -3.54 -8.74 16.74
N GLY A 369 -4.26 -8.59 17.82
CA GLY A 369 -5.03 -7.37 18.15
C GLY A 369 -4.46 -6.59 19.33
N GLY A 370 -3.31 -7.00 19.85
CA GLY A 370 -2.66 -6.41 21.03
C GLY A 370 -1.30 -5.74 20.73
N ILE A 371 -0.77 -5.04 21.74
CA ILE A 371 0.54 -4.35 21.67
C ILE A 371 1.64 -5.31 22.12
N GLY A 372 2.68 -5.44 21.35
CA GLY A 372 3.88 -6.24 21.62
C GLY A 372 4.43 -6.88 20.35
N THR A 373 5.74 -7.22 20.37
CA THR A 373 6.40 -7.94 19.28
C THR A 373 6.61 -9.39 19.69
N TYR A 374 5.75 -10.27 19.23
CA TYR A 374 5.62 -11.66 19.66
C TYR A 374 6.37 -12.65 18.77
N VAL A 375 6.71 -12.26 17.56
CA VAL A 375 7.38 -13.11 16.57
C VAL A 375 8.63 -12.42 16.03
N LYS A 376 9.75 -13.12 16.01
CA LYS A 376 11.02 -12.70 15.41
C LYS A 376 11.57 -13.78 14.48
N ALA A 377 12.61 -13.48 13.71
CA ALA A 377 13.36 -14.54 13.03
C ALA A 377 14.26 -15.31 13.99
N SER A 378 14.56 -16.54 13.66
CA SER A 378 15.40 -17.43 14.48
C SER A 378 16.81 -16.88 14.72
N PHE A 379 17.36 -16.12 13.76
CA PHE A 379 18.68 -15.50 13.84
C PHE A 379 18.70 -14.12 14.54
N GLU A 380 17.54 -13.53 14.81
CA GLU A 380 17.45 -12.27 15.57
C GLU A 380 17.55 -12.52 17.06
N THR A 381 18.21 -11.62 17.78
CA THR A 381 18.26 -11.63 19.25
C THR A 381 17.10 -10.82 19.84
N HIS A 382 16.69 -11.10 21.07
CA HIS A 382 15.68 -10.31 21.79
C HIS A 382 16.08 -8.83 21.91
N ALA A 383 17.35 -8.55 22.09
CA ALA A 383 17.87 -7.18 22.17
C ALA A 383 17.68 -6.41 20.85
N GLN A 384 17.82 -7.06 19.70
CA GLN A 384 17.56 -6.45 18.38
C GLN A 384 16.08 -6.13 18.17
N VAL A 385 15.17 -6.94 18.73
CA VAL A 385 13.73 -6.68 18.66
C VAL A 385 13.33 -5.45 19.47
N GLY A 386 13.95 -5.23 20.63
CA GLY A 386 13.77 -4.03 21.45
C GLY A 386 12.46 -3.97 22.27
N ASP A 387 11.65 -5.04 22.29
CA ASP A 387 10.44 -5.18 23.13
C ASP A 387 10.72 -6.16 24.28
N LYS A 388 11.23 -5.64 25.38
CA LYS A 388 11.59 -6.44 26.57
C LYS A 388 10.39 -7.13 27.22
N ALA A 389 9.20 -6.56 27.12
CA ALA A 389 8.00 -7.10 27.77
C ALA A 389 7.60 -8.48 27.24
N SER A 390 7.91 -8.77 25.96
CA SER A 390 7.56 -10.02 25.30
C SER A 390 8.73 -11.03 25.23
N ASP A 391 9.94 -10.67 25.68
CA ASP A 391 11.15 -11.50 25.52
C ASP A 391 10.98 -12.93 26.04
N ALA A 392 10.28 -13.09 27.18
CA ALA A 392 10.16 -14.38 27.87
C ALA A 392 9.29 -15.41 27.11
N PHE A 393 8.39 -14.96 26.23
CA PHE A 393 7.48 -15.85 25.50
C PHE A 393 7.45 -15.60 23.98
N ARG A 394 8.31 -14.71 23.47
CA ARG A 394 8.46 -14.49 22.03
C ARG A 394 8.97 -15.74 21.33
N VAL A 395 8.38 -16.05 20.17
CA VAL A 395 8.69 -17.20 19.32
C VAL A 395 9.39 -16.79 18.04
N ASN A 396 9.97 -17.76 17.33
CA ASN A 396 10.51 -17.54 16.00
C ASN A 396 9.43 -17.75 14.91
N GLY A 397 9.53 -17.05 13.78
CA GLY A 397 8.64 -17.24 12.65
C GLY A 397 8.61 -18.68 12.15
N SER A 398 9.77 -19.34 12.23
CA SER A 398 9.92 -20.75 11.88
C SER A 398 9.21 -21.74 12.82
N GLU A 399 8.81 -21.30 14.01
CA GLU A 399 8.13 -22.14 15.01
C GLU A 399 6.60 -22.03 14.93
N LEU A 400 6.08 -21.06 14.18
CA LEU A 400 4.63 -20.90 13.99
C LEU A 400 4.05 -22.07 13.21
N ARG A 401 2.91 -22.58 13.69
CA ARG A 401 2.18 -23.71 13.08
C ARG A 401 0.78 -23.33 12.58
N CYS A 402 0.35 -22.10 12.83
CA CYS A 402 -0.86 -21.55 12.25
C CYS A 402 -0.74 -21.44 10.72
N LYS A 403 -1.87 -21.37 9.99
CA LYS A 403 -1.88 -21.21 8.53
C LYS A 403 -1.75 -19.74 8.12
N VAL A 404 -2.40 -18.87 8.86
CA VAL A 404 -2.50 -17.43 8.58
C VAL A 404 -2.09 -16.64 9.83
N VAL A 405 -1.34 -15.57 9.64
CA VAL A 405 -1.11 -14.53 10.64
C VAL A 405 -1.68 -13.21 10.13
N ALA A 406 -2.48 -12.52 10.94
CA ALA A 406 -2.99 -11.18 10.64
C ALA A 406 -2.61 -10.20 11.75
N GLU A 407 -2.11 -9.04 11.37
CA GLU A 407 -1.57 -8.03 12.28
C GLU A 407 -2.49 -6.79 12.33
N GLY A 408 -3.60 -6.90 13.07
CA GLY A 408 -4.41 -5.72 13.40
C GLY A 408 -3.66 -4.73 14.30
N GLY A 409 -2.80 -5.22 15.20
CA GLY A 409 -1.87 -4.42 16.00
C GLY A 409 -0.56 -4.13 15.27
N ASN A 410 0.11 -3.00 15.63
CA ASN A 410 1.39 -2.64 15.03
C ASN A 410 2.54 -3.49 15.60
N LEU A 411 3.49 -3.84 14.74
CA LEU A 411 4.77 -4.47 15.11
C LEU A 411 4.61 -5.78 15.90
N GLY A 412 3.59 -6.58 15.60
CA GLY A 412 3.38 -7.90 16.19
C GLY A 412 4.49 -8.90 15.85
N CYS A 413 5.04 -8.74 14.65
CA CYS A 413 6.17 -9.51 14.14
C CYS A 413 7.31 -8.58 13.71
N THR A 414 8.56 -9.05 13.81
CA THR A 414 9.66 -8.38 13.10
C THR A 414 9.55 -8.65 11.61
N GLN A 415 10.10 -7.80 10.76
CA GLN A 415 10.08 -8.03 9.31
C GLN A 415 10.77 -9.35 8.92
N ASN A 416 11.89 -9.66 9.54
CA ASN A 416 12.56 -10.94 9.33
C ASN A 416 11.73 -12.13 9.82
N GLY A 417 10.98 -11.97 10.93
CA GLY A 417 10.07 -13.00 11.44
C GLY A 417 8.93 -13.30 10.46
N ARG A 418 8.36 -12.25 9.84
CA ARG A 418 7.36 -12.39 8.77
C ARG A 418 7.93 -13.15 7.57
N ILE A 419 9.12 -12.74 7.11
CA ILE A 419 9.82 -13.39 5.98
C ILE A 419 10.10 -14.86 6.29
N GLU A 420 10.63 -15.17 7.47
CA GLU A 420 10.92 -16.55 7.90
C GLU A 420 9.67 -17.43 7.93
N TYR A 421 8.55 -16.91 8.45
CA TYR A 421 7.27 -17.61 8.45
C TYR A 421 6.72 -17.82 7.03
N ALA A 422 6.76 -16.79 6.19
CA ALA A 422 6.30 -16.87 4.81
C ALA A 422 7.14 -17.85 3.95
N GLN A 423 8.47 -17.92 4.18
CA GLN A 423 9.35 -18.88 3.50
C GLN A 423 9.03 -20.34 3.84
N LYS A 424 8.36 -20.60 4.96
CA LYS A 424 7.84 -21.93 5.34
C LYS A 424 6.43 -22.22 4.81
N GLY A 425 5.87 -21.32 4.01
CA GLY A 425 4.54 -21.46 3.43
C GLY A 425 3.41 -20.87 4.27
N GLY A 426 3.73 -20.16 5.36
CA GLY A 426 2.76 -19.41 6.14
C GLY A 426 2.25 -18.17 5.38
N LEU A 427 0.99 -17.81 5.58
CA LEU A 427 0.36 -16.68 4.91
C LEU A 427 0.35 -15.46 5.85
N ILE A 428 1.04 -14.40 5.44
CA ILE A 428 1.18 -13.16 6.19
C ILE A 428 1.57 -12.02 5.24
N TYR A 429 1.03 -10.82 5.45
CA TYR A 429 1.56 -9.59 4.85
C TYR A 429 2.47 -8.85 5.85
N THR A 430 2.27 -7.54 6.00
CA THR A 430 2.87 -6.71 7.04
C THR A 430 1.77 -5.99 7.81
N ASP A 431 2.07 -5.55 9.04
CA ASP A 431 1.16 -4.69 9.78
C ASP A 431 0.81 -3.39 9.02
N ALA A 432 1.74 -2.87 8.23
CA ALA A 432 1.52 -1.70 7.38
C ALA A 432 0.44 -1.93 6.30
N ILE A 433 0.25 -3.16 5.84
CA ILE A 433 -0.82 -3.56 4.93
C ILE A 433 -2.10 -3.85 5.71
N ASP A 434 -2.03 -4.70 6.73
CA ASP A 434 -3.21 -5.21 7.43
C ASP A 434 -3.97 -4.09 8.16
N ASN A 435 -3.25 -3.24 8.90
CA ASN A 435 -3.87 -2.22 9.74
C ASN A 435 -3.81 -0.78 9.17
N SER A 436 -3.57 -0.62 7.88
CA SER A 436 -3.54 0.71 7.23
C SER A 436 -4.86 1.47 7.31
N ALA A 437 -6.00 0.78 7.42
CA ALA A 437 -7.32 1.41 7.48
C ALA A 437 -7.46 2.44 8.60
N GLY A 438 -6.80 2.24 9.74
CA GLY A 438 -6.83 3.22 10.83
C GLY A 438 -6.19 4.55 10.46
N VAL A 439 -5.03 4.53 9.81
CA VAL A 439 -4.35 5.75 9.37
C VAL A 439 -5.05 6.36 8.17
N ASP A 440 -5.61 5.58 7.28
CA ASP A 440 -6.31 6.01 6.08
C ASP A 440 -7.64 6.70 6.43
N CYS A 441 -8.44 6.13 7.33
CA CYS A 441 -9.63 6.78 7.87
C CYS A 441 -9.32 8.16 8.49
N SER A 442 -8.22 8.24 9.22
CA SER A 442 -7.78 9.52 9.78
C SER A 442 -7.31 10.52 8.73
N ASP A 443 -6.75 10.06 7.59
CA ASP A 443 -6.37 10.94 6.48
C ASP A 443 -7.60 11.54 5.81
N HIS A 444 -8.58 10.72 5.49
CA HIS A 444 -9.88 11.19 4.98
C HIS A 444 -10.51 12.20 5.94
N GLU A 445 -10.51 11.94 7.27
CA GLU A 445 -11.02 12.86 8.27
C GLU A 445 -10.34 14.22 8.18
N VAL A 446 -9.00 14.25 8.15
CA VAL A 446 -8.21 15.49 8.10
C VAL A 446 -8.51 16.27 6.81
N ASN A 447 -8.49 15.64 5.66
CA ASN A 447 -8.72 16.31 4.38
C ASN A 447 -10.17 16.79 4.23
N ILE A 448 -11.15 16.04 4.73
CA ILE A 448 -12.56 16.47 4.80
C ILE A 448 -12.70 17.67 5.74
N LYS A 449 -12.03 17.66 6.89
CA LYS A 449 -12.07 18.80 7.84
C LYS A 449 -11.41 20.05 7.25
N ILE A 450 -10.30 19.92 6.51
CA ILE A 450 -9.67 21.04 5.79
C ILE A 450 -10.67 21.63 4.78
N LEU A 451 -11.31 20.78 3.96
CA LEU A 451 -12.33 21.21 3.01
C LEU A 451 -13.48 21.92 3.68
N LEU A 452 -14.10 21.28 4.66
CA LEU A 452 -15.28 21.82 5.35
C LEU A 452 -14.95 23.04 6.22
N GLY A 453 -13.70 23.17 6.71
CA GLY A 453 -13.20 24.35 7.39
C GLY A 453 -13.26 25.59 6.50
N SER A 454 -12.83 25.47 5.24
CA SER A 454 -12.93 26.57 4.29
C SER A 454 -14.37 26.95 3.94
N VAL A 455 -15.28 25.98 3.90
CA VAL A 455 -16.72 26.22 3.66
C VAL A 455 -17.37 26.93 4.85
N VAL A 456 -16.96 26.60 6.08
CA VAL A 456 -17.42 27.31 7.30
C VAL A 456 -16.87 28.73 7.34
N GLU A 457 -15.60 28.93 6.99
CA GLU A 457 -14.98 30.27 6.92
C GLU A 457 -15.67 31.15 5.86
N ALA A 458 -16.09 30.59 4.75
CA ALA A 458 -16.88 31.29 3.73
C ALA A 458 -18.32 31.65 4.19
N GLY A 459 -18.80 31.05 5.30
CA GLY A 459 -20.13 31.28 5.83
C GLY A 459 -21.23 30.41 5.22
N ASP A 460 -20.86 29.42 4.39
CA ASP A 460 -21.82 28.53 3.71
C ASP A 460 -22.32 27.40 4.62
N LEU A 461 -21.63 27.11 5.72
CA LEU A 461 -22.03 26.16 6.74
C LEU A 461 -21.78 26.73 8.15
N THR A 462 -22.68 26.40 9.10
CA THR A 462 -22.39 26.55 10.54
C THR A 462 -21.54 25.36 11.03
N LEU A 463 -20.80 25.53 12.13
CA LEU A 463 -20.06 24.44 12.76
C LEU A 463 -20.94 23.22 13.08
N LYS A 464 -22.18 23.45 13.54
CA LYS A 464 -23.13 22.37 13.83
C LYS A 464 -23.46 21.56 12.55
N GLN A 465 -23.84 22.25 11.49
CA GLN A 465 -24.16 21.61 10.21
C GLN A 465 -22.95 20.85 9.65
N ARG A 466 -21.75 21.41 9.78
CA ARG A 466 -20.49 20.78 9.39
C ARG A 466 -20.24 19.48 10.18
N ASN A 467 -20.46 19.49 11.50
CA ASN A 467 -20.26 18.32 12.34
C ASN A 467 -21.29 17.22 12.05
N ASP A 468 -22.55 17.61 11.84
CA ASP A 468 -23.61 16.67 11.44
C ASP A 468 -23.31 16.04 10.07
N LEU A 469 -22.82 16.82 9.13
CA LEU A 469 -22.41 16.34 7.82
C LEU A 469 -21.22 15.37 7.91
N LEU A 470 -20.18 15.71 8.69
CA LEU A 470 -19.02 14.82 8.92
C LEU A 470 -19.47 13.46 9.46
N ALA A 471 -20.34 13.45 10.47
CA ALA A 471 -20.87 12.21 11.05
C ALA A 471 -21.68 11.38 10.05
N SER A 472 -22.42 12.02 9.14
CA SER A 472 -23.26 11.32 8.15
C SER A 472 -22.47 10.57 7.09
N MET A 473 -21.19 10.90 6.91
CA MET A 473 -20.30 10.29 5.91
C MET A 473 -19.50 9.09 6.44
N THR A 474 -19.68 8.71 7.70
CA THR A 474 -18.87 7.68 8.37
C THR A 474 -18.78 6.36 7.59
N ASP A 475 -19.92 5.87 7.10
CA ASP A 475 -19.96 4.58 6.38
C ASP A 475 -19.30 4.66 5.02
N GLU A 476 -19.49 5.77 4.30
CA GLU A 476 -18.89 5.98 2.97
C GLU A 476 -17.36 6.12 3.08
N VAL A 477 -16.87 6.88 4.07
CA VAL A 477 -15.43 6.95 4.36
C VAL A 477 -14.89 5.56 4.72
N GLY A 478 -15.62 4.79 5.54
CA GLY A 478 -15.24 3.42 5.84
C GLY A 478 -15.13 2.55 4.59
N HIS A 479 -16.02 2.73 3.62
CA HIS A 479 -15.98 1.99 2.35
C HIS A 479 -14.76 2.37 1.50
N LEU A 480 -14.48 3.67 1.32
CA LEU A 480 -13.31 4.16 0.57
C LEU A 480 -12.00 3.60 1.15
N VAL A 481 -11.85 3.68 2.47
CA VAL A 481 -10.68 3.17 3.18
C VAL A 481 -10.49 1.65 2.99
N LEU A 482 -11.56 0.86 3.10
CA LEU A 482 -11.48 -0.59 2.96
C LEU A 482 -11.17 -1.03 1.52
N GLN A 483 -11.52 -0.22 0.52
CA GLN A 483 -11.11 -0.48 -0.86
C GLN A 483 -9.58 -0.48 -1.00
N ASP A 484 -8.88 0.44 -0.33
CA ASP A 484 -7.41 0.47 -0.37
C ASP A 484 -6.79 -0.78 0.27
N ASN A 485 -7.32 -1.27 1.40
CA ASN A 485 -6.89 -2.55 1.98
C ASN A 485 -7.13 -3.71 1.01
N TYR A 486 -8.30 -3.77 0.38
CA TYR A 486 -8.65 -4.80 -0.58
C TYR A 486 -7.69 -4.83 -1.78
N TYR A 487 -7.44 -3.66 -2.40
CA TYR A 487 -6.61 -3.58 -3.59
C TYR A 487 -5.12 -3.79 -3.31
N GLN A 488 -4.61 -3.33 -2.16
CA GLN A 488 -3.23 -3.60 -1.76
C GLN A 488 -2.98 -5.09 -1.58
N THR A 489 -3.86 -5.79 -0.87
CA THR A 489 -3.75 -7.25 -0.68
C THR A 489 -3.87 -8.01 -2.00
N GLN A 490 -4.72 -7.55 -2.93
CA GLN A 490 -4.83 -8.12 -4.27
C GLN A 490 -3.53 -7.96 -5.08
N ALA A 491 -2.91 -6.78 -5.04
CA ALA A 491 -1.63 -6.55 -5.72
C ALA A 491 -0.51 -7.47 -5.21
N LEU A 492 -0.49 -7.72 -3.90
CA LEU A 492 0.48 -8.63 -3.27
C LEU A 492 0.23 -10.09 -3.66
N ASP A 493 -1.02 -10.52 -3.73
CA ASP A 493 -1.38 -11.87 -4.16
C ASP A 493 -1.02 -12.11 -5.63
N ILE A 494 -1.27 -11.15 -6.51
CA ILE A 494 -0.87 -11.25 -7.92
C ILE A 494 0.65 -11.42 -8.04
N ALA A 495 1.42 -10.66 -7.26
CA ALA A 495 2.88 -10.74 -7.26
C ALA A 495 3.40 -12.09 -6.73
N THR A 496 2.78 -12.64 -5.68
CA THR A 496 3.14 -13.95 -5.11
C THR A 496 2.66 -15.11 -5.95
N HIS A 497 1.54 -14.99 -6.66
CA HIS A 497 1.01 -16.02 -7.55
C HIS A 497 1.87 -16.22 -8.81
N ARG A 498 2.51 -15.15 -9.32
CA ARG A 498 3.36 -15.18 -10.51
C ARG A 498 4.80 -14.74 -10.23
N PRO A 499 5.49 -15.39 -9.27
CA PRO A 499 6.75 -14.89 -8.73
C PRO A 499 7.83 -14.74 -9.82
N MET A 500 7.93 -15.68 -10.75
CA MET A 500 8.97 -15.63 -11.81
C MET A 500 8.68 -14.60 -12.89
N TYR A 501 7.42 -14.17 -13.02
CA TYR A 501 7.05 -13.13 -13.97
C TYR A 501 7.45 -11.72 -13.49
N VAL A 502 7.42 -11.49 -12.16
CA VAL A 502 7.67 -10.17 -11.56
C VAL A 502 9.08 -10.00 -11.01
N LEU A 503 9.82 -11.09 -10.70
CA LEU A 503 11.08 -11.06 -9.94
C LEU A 503 12.16 -10.19 -10.62
N ASP A 504 12.32 -10.29 -11.94
CA ASP A 504 13.31 -9.49 -12.67
C ASP A 504 12.95 -8.00 -12.67
N GLY A 505 11.67 -7.69 -12.81
CA GLY A 505 11.16 -6.32 -12.67
C GLY A 505 11.38 -5.77 -11.26
N GLN A 506 11.15 -6.58 -10.24
CA GLN A 506 11.36 -6.21 -8.83
C GLN A 506 12.84 -5.97 -8.53
N GLN A 507 13.73 -6.81 -9.04
CA GLN A 507 15.17 -6.62 -8.90
C GLN A 507 15.62 -5.29 -9.52
N ARG A 508 15.19 -4.99 -10.76
CA ARG A 508 15.51 -3.72 -11.43
C ARG A 508 14.93 -2.51 -10.70
N LEU A 509 13.70 -2.61 -10.20
CA LEU A 509 13.08 -1.55 -9.41
C LEU A 509 13.90 -1.27 -8.14
N MET A 510 14.30 -2.30 -7.40
CA MET A 510 15.13 -2.14 -6.20
C MET A 510 16.50 -1.53 -6.53
N GLN A 511 17.15 -1.96 -7.60
CA GLN A 511 18.43 -1.39 -8.06
C GLN A 511 18.28 0.09 -8.44
N TRP A 512 17.21 0.45 -9.13
CA TRP A 512 16.93 1.84 -9.50
C TRP A 512 16.65 2.71 -8.27
N LEU A 513 15.88 2.20 -7.31
CA LEU A 513 15.60 2.90 -6.05
C LEU A 513 16.88 3.09 -5.21
N GLU A 514 17.77 2.11 -5.16
CA GLU A 514 19.08 2.24 -4.50
C GLU A 514 19.99 3.24 -5.23
N GLY A 515 20.07 3.17 -6.55
CA GLY A 515 20.86 4.10 -7.37
C GLY A 515 20.38 5.55 -7.24
N SER A 516 19.10 5.78 -6.94
CA SER A 516 18.50 7.09 -6.67
C SER A 516 18.53 7.48 -5.18
N ASN A 517 19.16 6.71 -4.31
CA ASN A 517 19.22 6.88 -2.85
C ASN A 517 17.84 6.93 -2.16
N ARG A 518 16.84 6.26 -2.74
CA ARG A 518 15.47 6.17 -2.20
C ARG A 518 15.28 4.92 -1.33
N LEU A 519 16.01 3.84 -1.58
CA LEU A 519 15.93 2.56 -0.86
C LEU A 519 17.30 2.18 -0.29
N ASN A 520 17.27 1.56 0.88
CA ASN A 520 18.40 0.79 1.42
C ASN A 520 17.89 -0.61 1.76
N ARG A 521 18.21 -1.61 0.91
CA ARG A 521 17.71 -2.99 1.08
C ARG A 521 18.12 -3.61 2.42
N ALA A 522 19.29 -3.30 2.96
CA ALA A 522 19.73 -3.83 4.23
C ALA A 522 18.86 -3.34 5.41
N ILE A 523 18.44 -2.06 5.38
CA ILE A 523 17.53 -1.48 6.38
C ILE A 523 16.12 -2.08 6.27
N GLU A 524 15.66 -2.38 5.04
CA GLU A 524 14.32 -2.91 4.77
C GLU A 524 14.27 -4.43 4.73
N PHE A 525 15.37 -5.12 5.02
CA PHE A 525 15.48 -6.59 5.01
C PHE A 525 15.09 -7.21 3.68
N LEU A 526 15.34 -6.51 2.58
CA LEU A 526 15.14 -7.00 1.21
C LEU A 526 16.38 -7.78 0.73
N PRO A 527 16.18 -8.79 -0.15
CA PRO A 527 17.28 -9.64 -0.59
C PRO A 527 18.31 -8.90 -1.47
N THR A 528 19.57 -9.29 -1.36
CA THR A 528 20.64 -8.87 -2.25
C THR A 528 20.47 -9.47 -3.65
N ASP A 529 21.20 -8.95 -4.65
CA ASP A 529 21.14 -9.50 -6.01
C ASP A 529 21.62 -10.96 -6.09
N ASP A 530 22.59 -11.33 -5.27
CA ASP A 530 23.05 -12.72 -5.15
C ASP A 530 21.96 -13.64 -4.58
N GLU A 531 21.20 -13.16 -3.63
CA GLU A 531 20.08 -13.89 -3.04
C GLU A 531 18.92 -14.03 -4.03
N ILE A 532 18.63 -12.98 -4.80
CA ILE A 532 17.65 -13.03 -5.89
C ILE A 532 18.08 -14.04 -6.96
N ALA A 533 19.36 -14.08 -7.33
CA ALA A 533 19.88 -15.08 -8.26
C ALA A 533 19.69 -16.52 -7.76
N LYS A 534 19.94 -16.77 -6.47
CA LYS A 534 19.66 -18.07 -5.83
C LYS A 534 18.18 -18.41 -5.83
N ARG A 535 17.30 -17.43 -5.53
CA ARG A 535 15.84 -17.62 -5.56
C ARG A 535 15.35 -17.92 -6.98
N ARG A 536 15.86 -17.21 -7.99
CA ARG A 536 15.57 -17.47 -9.42
C ARG A 536 15.91 -18.90 -9.81
N ALA A 537 17.10 -19.40 -9.44
CA ALA A 537 17.50 -20.76 -9.71
C ALA A 537 16.57 -21.81 -9.07
N ARG A 538 15.98 -21.49 -7.92
CA ARG A 538 14.99 -22.32 -7.22
C ARG A 538 13.54 -22.09 -7.67
N LYS A 539 13.29 -21.16 -8.60
CA LYS A 539 11.97 -20.71 -9.07
C LYS A 539 11.10 -20.16 -7.91
N VAL A 540 11.71 -19.44 -6.98
CA VAL A 540 11.04 -18.79 -5.84
C VAL A 540 11.22 -17.28 -5.98
N GLY A 541 10.14 -16.52 -5.76
CA GLY A 541 10.15 -15.06 -5.80
C GLY A 541 10.37 -14.41 -4.43
N LEU A 542 9.97 -13.14 -4.33
CA LEU A 542 9.86 -12.45 -3.05
C LEU A 542 8.67 -13.01 -2.26
N THR A 543 8.80 -13.05 -0.95
CA THR A 543 7.69 -13.35 -0.04
C THR A 543 6.68 -12.19 -0.03
N ALA A 544 5.44 -12.43 0.44
CA ALA A 544 4.44 -11.36 0.52
C ALA A 544 4.87 -10.19 1.41
N PRO A 545 5.53 -10.38 2.57
CA PRO A 545 6.10 -9.26 3.34
C PRO A 545 7.18 -8.46 2.61
N GLU A 546 8.02 -9.10 1.80
CA GLU A 546 9.01 -8.41 0.97
C GLU A 546 8.32 -7.64 -0.17
N ASN A 547 7.31 -8.24 -0.82
CA ASN A 547 6.49 -7.59 -1.84
C ASN A 547 5.77 -6.36 -1.30
N ALA A 548 5.30 -6.39 -0.05
CA ALA A 548 4.65 -5.24 0.60
C ALA A 548 5.61 -4.05 0.72
N VAL A 549 6.87 -4.29 1.10
CA VAL A 549 7.90 -3.25 1.16
C VAL A 549 8.20 -2.70 -0.24
N VAL A 550 8.39 -3.57 -1.24
CA VAL A 550 8.65 -3.13 -2.62
C VAL A 550 7.48 -2.32 -3.17
N LEU A 551 6.23 -2.70 -2.89
CA LEU A 551 5.03 -1.94 -3.27
C LEU A 551 5.02 -0.55 -2.61
N ALA A 552 5.36 -0.47 -1.33
CA ALA A 552 5.41 0.79 -0.60
C ALA A 552 6.46 1.75 -1.21
N TYR A 553 7.66 1.27 -1.51
CA TYR A 553 8.71 2.08 -2.14
C TYR A 553 8.38 2.49 -3.57
N ALA A 554 7.70 1.63 -4.33
CA ALA A 554 7.17 1.99 -5.64
C ALA A 554 6.15 3.13 -5.55
N LYS A 555 5.22 3.06 -4.57
CA LYS A 555 4.24 4.12 -4.31
C LYS A 555 4.90 5.44 -3.92
N MET A 556 5.83 5.42 -2.95
CA MET A 556 6.56 6.62 -2.53
C MET A 556 7.26 7.30 -3.71
N SER A 557 7.95 6.51 -4.54
CA SER A 557 8.67 7.04 -5.70
C SER A 557 7.71 7.63 -6.75
N ALA A 558 6.63 6.92 -7.07
CA ALA A 558 5.64 7.40 -8.04
C ALA A 558 4.94 8.67 -7.53
N PHE A 559 4.57 8.71 -6.26
CA PHE A 559 3.97 9.88 -5.62
C PHE A 559 4.88 11.11 -5.74
N ASP A 560 6.15 10.99 -5.33
CA ASP A 560 7.12 12.11 -5.39
C ASP A 560 7.27 12.66 -6.81
N GLU A 561 7.36 11.78 -7.81
CA GLU A 561 7.50 12.17 -9.21
C GLU A 561 6.22 12.77 -9.78
N LEU A 562 5.04 12.27 -9.39
CA LEU A 562 3.75 12.82 -9.81
C LEU A 562 3.49 14.21 -9.21
N VAL A 563 3.72 14.38 -7.90
CA VAL A 563 3.58 15.69 -7.24
C VAL A 563 4.52 16.73 -7.85
N ALA A 564 5.73 16.34 -8.23
CA ALA A 564 6.69 17.24 -8.86
C ALA A 564 6.35 17.54 -10.35
N SER A 565 5.47 16.78 -10.98
CA SER A 565 5.10 16.91 -12.39
C SER A 565 3.93 17.88 -12.61
N ASN A 566 3.56 18.10 -13.87
CA ASN A 566 2.36 18.84 -14.24
C ASN A 566 1.08 18.00 -14.28
N LEU A 567 1.13 16.71 -13.93
CA LEU A 567 -0.03 15.82 -14.02
C LEU A 567 -1.17 16.22 -13.06
N PRO A 568 -0.91 16.62 -11.78
CA PRO A 568 -1.98 17.03 -10.89
C PRO A 568 -2.68 18.34 -11.31
N ASP A 569 -2.10 19.11 -12.21
CA ASP A 569 -2.68 20.35 -12.75
C ASP A 569 -3.50 20.12 -14.03
N ASP A 570 -3.41 18.92 -14.62
CA ASP A 570 -4.16 18.56 -15.80
C ASP A 570 -5.66 18.40 -15.45
N PRO A 571 -6.59 19.16 -16.09
CA PRO A 571 -8.01 19.12 -15.77
C PRO A 571 -8.63 17.72 -15.85
N PHE A 572 -8.07 16.86 -16.70
CA PHE A 572 -8.55 15.48 -16.84
C PHE A 572 -8.46 14.69 -15.51
N PHE A 573 -7.46 14.96 -14.67
CA PHE A 573 -7.28 14.30 -13.39
C PHE A 573 -8.05 14.96 -12.22
N GLY A 574 -8.78 16.05 -12.46
CA GLY A 574 -9.68 16.63 -11.45
C GLY A 574 -10.77 15.66 -10.96
N ARG A 575 -11.13 14.65 -11.78
CA ARG A 575 -12.01 13.56 -11.35
C ARG A 575 -11.40 12.66 -10.27
N ALA A 576 -10.09 12.49 -10.24
CA ALA A 576 -9.39 11.75 -9.18
C ALA A 576 -9.49 12.48 -7.85
N LEU A 577 -9.39 13.82 -7.86
CA LEU A 577 -9.64 14.64 -6.68
C LEU A 577 -11.06 14.44 -6.14
N LYS A 578 -12.07 14.45 -7.00
CA LYS A 578 -13.47 14.25 -6.61
C LYS A 578 -13.74 12.84 -6.09
N ALA A 579 -13.14 11.82 -6.69
CA ALA A 579 -13.30 10.42 -6.28
C ALA A 579 -12.68 10.09 -4.90
N TYR A 580 -11.76 10.91 -4.42
CA TYR A 580 -11.21 10.79 -3.06
C TYR A 580 -12.23 11.18 -1.98
N PHE A 581 -13.14 12.12 -2.25
CA PHE A 581 -14.10 12.62 -1.28
C PHE A 581 -15.43 11.86 -1.37
N PRO A 582 -16.16 11.72 -0.24
CA PRO A 582 -17.54 11.22 -0.24
C PRO A 582 -18.45 11.96 -1.24
N GLN A 583 -19.39 11.22 -1.83
CA GLN A 583 -20.26 11.71 -2.91
C GLN A 583 -21.02 12.98 -2.51
N VAL A 584 -21.52 13.05 -1.27
CA VAL A 584 -22.26 14.22 -0.78
C VAL A 584 -21.42 15.51 -0.82
N LEU A 585 -20.11 15.41 -0.66
CA LEU A 585 -19.20 16.56 -0.76
C LEU A 585 -18.98 16.97 -2.22
N THR A 586 -18.85 16.00 -3.11
CA THR A 586 -18.70 16.28 -4.55
C THR A 586 -19.96 16.90 -5.15
N GLU A 587 -21.14 16.54 -4.64
CA GLU A 587 -22.42 17.13 -5.06
C GLU A 587 -22.63 18.57 -4.54
N LYS A 588 -22.27 18.82 -3.28
CA LYS A 588 -22.57 20.10 -2.62
C LYS A 588 -21.43 21.12 -2.71
N PHE A 589 -20.17 20.67 -2.70
CA PHE A 589 -19.00 21.53 -2.52
C PHE A 589 -17.92 21.30 -3.61
N ALA A 590 -18.31 20.92 -4.84
CA ALA A 590 -17.39 20.65 -5.94
C ALA A 590 -16.38 21.80 -6.15
N ALA A 591 -16.84 23.06 -6.10
CA ALA A 591 -15.97 24.24 -6.27
C ALA A 591 -14.92 24.37 -5.17
N ALA A 592 -15.26 24.02 -3.91
CA ALA A 592 -14.33 24.05 -2.79
C ALA A 592 -13.32 22.88 -2.89
N ILE A 593 -13.75 21.71 -3.38
CA ILE A 593 -12.85 20.58 -3.68
C ILE A 593 -11.81 20.99 -4.73
N ASP A 594 -12.22 21.65 -5.81
CA ASP A 594 -11.33 22.05 -6.91
C ASP A 594 -10.21 23.04 -6.48
N VAL A 595 -10.38 23.72 -5.34
CA VAL A 595 -9.39 24.63 -4.74
C VAL A 595 -8.81 24.10 -3.42
N HIS A 596 -8.97 22.82 -3.11
CA HIS A 596 -8.43 22.23 -1.87
C HIS A 596 -6.92 22.47 -1.75
N PRO A 597 -6.41 22.90 -0.59
CA PRO A 597 -4.98 23.22 -0.42
C PRO A 597 -4.01 22.09 -0.78
N LEU A 598 -4.43 20.84 -0.57
CA LEU A 598 -3.64 19.63 -0.86
C LEU A 598 -4.11 18.90 -2.13
N LYS A 599 -4.77 19.59 -3.07
CA LYS A 599 -5.32 18.94 -4.28
C LYS A 599 -4.26 18.17 -5.08
N ARG A 600 -3.04 18.69 -5.16
CA ARG A 600 -1.95 18.06 -5.90
C ARG A 600 -1.52 16.74 -5.27
N GLU A 601 -1.35 16.75 -3.95
CA GLU A 601 -1.01 15.58 -3.15
C GLU A 601 -2.13 14.53 -3.19
N ILE A 602 -3.38 14.95 -3.06
CA ILE A 602 -4.55 14.05 -3.14
C ILE A 602 -4.63 13.37 -4.51
N ILE A 603 -4.51 14.15 -5.60
CA ILE A 603 -4.53 13.60 -6.96
C ILE A 603 -3.38 12.61 -7.15
N ALA A 604 -2.15 12.98 -6.75
CA ALA A 604 -0.99 12.12 -6.89
C ALA A 604 -1.12 10.82 -6.08
N THR A 605 -1.62 10.88 -4.85
CA THR A 605 -1.84 9.69 -3.99
C THR A 605 -2.92 8.78 -4.57
N TYR A 606 -4.09 9.33 -4.91
CA TYR A 606 -5.20 8.57 -5.47
C TYR A 606 -4.79 7.84 -6.77
N ILE A 607 -4.08 8.54 -7.65
CA ILE A 607 -3.60 7.96 -8.92
C ILE A 607 -2.52 6.91 -8.66
N THR A 608 -1.58 7.17 -7.76
CA THR A 608 -0.55 6.21 -7.38
C THR A 608 -1.19 4.91 -6.86
N ASN A 609 -2.17 5.02 -5.96
CA ASN A 609 -2.91 3.88 -5.44
C ASN A 609 -3.65 3.15 -6.58
N THR A 610 -4.42 3.86 -7.39
CA THR A 610 -5.16 3.26 -8.51
C THR A 610 -4.23 2.50 -9.47
N VAL A 611 -3.12 3.11 -9.89
CA VAL A 611 -2.21 2.47 -10.83
C VAL A 611 -1.50 1.27 -10.20
N LEU A 612 -0.82 1.47 -9.07
CA LEU A 612 0.05 0.43 -8.50
C LEU A 612 -0.72 -0.69 -7.79
N ASN A 613 -1.88 -0.42 -7.21
CA ASN A 613 -2.72 -1.47 -6.65
C ASN A 613 -3.32 -2.37 -7.74
N ARG A 614 -3.66 -1.81 -8.92
CA ARG A 614 -4.19 -2.60 -10.05
C ARG A 614 -3.12 -3.31 -10.86
N THR A 615 -1.91 -2.74 -10.98
CA THR A 615 -0.88 -3.26 -11.90
C THR A 615 0.37 -3.84 -11.23
N GLY A 616 0.53 -3.63 -9.94
CA GLY A 616 1.69 -4.08 -9.16
C GLY A 616 2.85 -3.08 -9.17
N ALA A 617 3.79 -3.30 -8.26
CA ALA A 617 4.89 -2.39 -7.94
C ALA A 617 5.80 -2.05 -9.14
N THR A 618 5.95 -2.96 -10.08
CA THR A 618 6.96 -2.83 -11.15
C THR A 618 6.46 -2.10 -12.40
N PHE A 619 5.15 -1.94 -12.54
CA PHE A 619 4.52 -1.51 -13.80
C PHE A 619 5.05 -0.17 -14.31
N VAL A 620 5.02 0.86 -13.46
CA VAL A 620 5.41 2.23 -13.86
C VAL A 620 6.90 2.27 -14.22
N ASN A 621 7.76 1.78 -13.34
CA ASN A 621 9.21 1.80 -13.55
C ASN A 621 9.61 0.96 -14.78
N PHE A 622 8.96 -0.19 -14.97
CA PHE A 622 9.25 -1.07 -16.09
C PHE A 622 8.93 -0.39 -17.45
N ILE A 623 7.74 0.21 -17.58
CA ILE A 623 7.35 0.91 -18.82
C ILE A 623 8.19 2.17 -19.03
N ALA A 624 8.45 2.93 -17.97
CA ALA A 624 9.31 4.12 -18.03
C ALA A 624 10.71 3.78 -18.56
N ALA A 625 11.31 2.70 -18.04
CA ALA A 625 12.64 2.25 -18.47
C ALA A 625 12.65 1.73 -19.93
N GLU A 626 11.60 0.99 -20.35
CA GLU A 626 11.48 0.50 -21.73
C GLU A 626 11.27 1.63 -22.75
N ALA A 627 10.43 2.61 -22.42
CA ALA A 627 10.03 3.67 -23.35
C ALA A 627 10.88 4.95 -23.26
N GLY A 628 11.80 5.03 -22.27
CA GLY A 628 12.51 6.29 -21.97
C GLY A 628 11.55 7.41 -21.52
N ALA A 629 10.44 7.05 -20.88
CA ALA A 629 9.38 7.97 -20.48
C ALA A 629 9.50 8.34 -18.99
N VAL A 630 8.87 9.44 -18.59
CA VAL A 630 8.74 9.83 -17.18
C VAL A 630 7.46 9.24 -16.57
N THR A 631 7.42 9.09 -15.25
CA THR A 631 6.28 8.52 -14.51
C THR A 631 4.93 9.14 -14.90
N ALA A 632 4.85 10.45 -15.00
CA ALA A 632 3.61 11.15 -15.38
C ALA A 632 3.09 10.73 -16.76
N ASP A 633 3.97 10.48 -17.73
CA ASP A 633 3.56 10.04 -19.06
C ASP A 633 3.11 8.58 -19.07
N VAL A 634 3.76 7.72 -18.28
CA VAL A 634 3.31 6.33 -18.09
C VAL A 634 1.93 6.28 -17.46
N VAL A 635 1.69 7.09 -16.44
CA VAL A 635 0.38 7.20 -15.78
C VAL A 635 -0.71 7.69 -16.72
N ARG A 636 -0.42 8.72 -17.54
CA ARG A 636 -1.37 9.18 -18.57
C ARG A 636 -1.65 8.09 -19.58
N ALA A 637 -0.63 7.37 -20.03
CA ALA A 637 -0.78 6.26 -20.97
C ALA A 637 -1.61 5.11 -20.40
N PHE A 638 -1.38 4.76 -19.13
CA PHE A 638 -2.21 3.78 -18.42
C PHE A 638 -3.66 4.24 -18.31
N THR A 639 -3.87 5.51 -17.96
CA THR A 639 -5.23 6.06 -17.83
C THR A 639 -5.95 6.03 -19.18
N LEU A 640 -5.29 6.38 -20.28
CA LEU A 640 -5.84 6.23 -21.63
C LEU A 640 -6.20 4.77 -21.94
N ALA A 641 -5.28 3.82 -21.63
CA ALA A 641 -5.54 2.40 -21.85
C ALA A 641 -6.77 1.92 -21.05
N ARG A 642 -6.88 2.33 -19.79
CA ARG A 642 -8.02 2.01 -18.92
C ARG A 642 -9.35 2.49 -19.49
N GLU A 643 -9.39 3.75 -19.96
CA GLU A 643 -10.59 4.36 -20.53
C GLU A 643 -10.96 3.75 -21.89
N ILE A 644 -9.98 3.63 -22.79
CA ILE A 644 -10.23 3.17 -24.17
C ILE A 644 -10.71 1.72 -24.19
N PHE A 645 -10.17 0.87 -23.33
CA PHE A 645 -10.54 -0.55 -23.30
C PHE A 645 -11.61 -0.90 -22.27
N ASP A 646 -12.20 0.10 -21.59
CA ASP A 646 -13.19 -0.08 -20.52
C ASP A 646 -12.72 -1.11 -19.47
N LEU A 647 -11.48 -0.96 -18.98
CA LEU A 647 -10.88 -1.96 -18.08
C LEU A 647 -11.45 -1.90 -16.65
N GLU A 648 -11.88 -0.73 -16.16
CA GLU A 648 -12.37 -0.59 -14.78
C GLU A 648 -13.60 -1.48 -14.52
N PRO A 649 -14.66 -1.48 -15.36
CA PRO A 649 -15.78 -2.38 -15.17
C PRO A 649 -15.40 -3.88 -15.19
N LEU A 650 -14.34 -4.24 -15.92
CA LEU A 650 -13.86 -5.63 -15.96
C LEU A 650 -13.11 -5.99 -14.65
N TRP A 651 -12.34 -5.07 -14.09
CA TRP A 651 -11.75 -5.27 -12.77
C TRP A 651 -12.82 -5.44 -11.69
N ASP A 652 -13.85 -4.57 -11.68
CA ASP A 652 -14.95 -4.67 -10.70
C ASP A 652 -15.71 -6.00 -10.81
N GLN A 653 -15.96 -6.47 -12.04
CA GLN A 653 -16.60 -7.77 -12.27
C GLN A 653 -15.69 -8.93 -11.83
N LEU A 654 -14.37 -8.84 -12.01
CA LEU A 654 -13.42 -9.83 -11.50
C LEU A 654 -13.35 -9.82 -9.97
N ASP A 655 -13.38 -8.66 -9.35
CA ASP A 655 -13.41 -8.54 -7.89
C ASP A 655 -14.67 -9.18 -7.31
N ALA A 656 -15.82 -9.03 -8.01
CA ALA A 656 -17.09 -9.66 -7.65
C ALA A 656 -17.11 -11.20 -7.79
N LEU A 657 -16.06 -11.82 -8.33
CA LEU A 657 -15.89 -13.28 -8.39
C LEU A 657 -15.30 -13.89 -7.11
N ASP A 658 -15.04 -13.09 -6.10
CA ASP A 658 -14.54 -13.54 -4.81
C ASP A 658 -15.41 -14.69 -4.26
N TYR A 659 -14.78 -15.84 -3.94
CA TYR A 659 -15.41 -17.09 -3.50
C TYR A 659 -16.38 -17.77 -4.51
N LYS A 660 -16.53 -17.25 -5.72
CA LYS A 660 -17.37 -17.82 -6.78
C LYS A 660 -16.58 -18.71 -7.74
N VAL A 661 -15.29 -18.38 -7.91
CA VAL A 661 -14.35 -19.15 -8.73
C VAL A 661 -13.10 -19.48 -7.93
N ASP A 662 -12.28 -20.36 -8.47
CA ASP A 662 -10.95 -20.64 -7.89
C ASP A 662 -10.10 -19.37 -7.81
N ALA A 663 -9.45 -19.17 -6.66
CA ALA A 663 -8.67 -17.95 -6.41
C ALA A 663 -7.50 -17.78 -7.41
N LYS A 664 -6.85 -18.87 -7.84
CA LYS A 664 -5.75 -18.81 -8.81
C LYS A 664 -6.25 -18.42 -10.19
N LEU A 665 -7.43 -18.94 -10.59
CA LEU A 665 -8.07 -18.52 -11.84
C LEU A 665 -8.36 -17.01 -11.82
N GLN A 666 -8.92 -16.49 -10.73
CA GLN A 666 -9.19 -15.06 -10.62
C GLN A 666 -7.91 -14.23 -10.74
N LEU A 667 -6.82 -14.63 -10.09
CA LEU A 667 -5.52 -13.95 -10.18
C LEU A 667 -4.94 -14.02 -11.61
N ASP A 668 -5.12 -15.12 -12.32
CA ASP A 668 -4.71 -15.25 -13.72
C ASP A 668 -5.50 -14.32 -14.64
N LEU A 669 -6.80 -14.15 -14.41
CA LEU A 669 -7.65 -13.23 -15.16
C LEU A 669 -7.27 -11.75 -14.89
N LEU A 670 -7.01 -11.40 -13.64
CA LEU A 670 -6.47 -10.08 -13.29
C LEU A 670 -5.12 -9.80 -13.98
N ALA A 671 -4.23 -10.79 -14.02
CA ALA A 671 -2.96 -10.65 -14.71
C ALA A 671 -3.10 -10.47 -16.23
N LYS A 672 -4.16 -11.02 -16.86
CA LYS A 672 -4.51 -10.73 -18.27
C LYS A 672 -4.87 -9.26 -18.46
N LEU A 673 -5.70 -8.66 -17.59
CA LEU A 673 -6.01 -7.23 -17.64
C LEU A 673 -4.76 -6.35 -17.51
N ILE A 674 -3.86 -6.69 -16.59
CA ILE A 674 -2.57 -6.01 -16.42
C ILE A 674 -1.75 -6.07 -17.71
N SER A 675 -1.70 -7.23 -18.36
CA SER A 675 -0.97 -7.41 -19.62
C SER A 675 -1.52 -6.54 -20.75
N ILE A 676 -2.84 -6.40 -20.86
CA ILE A 676 -3.49 -5.49 -21.82
C ILE A 676 -3.16 -4.03 -21.51
N ALA A 677 -3.36 -3.62 -20.25
CA ALA A 677 -3.02 -2.27 -19.81
C ALA A 677 -1.55 -1.93 -20.11
N GLN A 678 -0.63 -2.86 -19.88
CA GLN A 678 0.80 -2.69 -20.15
C GLN A 678 1.10 -2.50 -21.65
N ARG A 679 0.51 -3.34 -22.50
CA ARG A 679 0.69 -3.23 -23.96
C ARG A 679 0.07 -1.93 -24.52
N ALA A 680 -1.12 -1.60 -24.10
CA ALA A 680 -1.81 -0.38 -24.51
C ALA A 680 -1.09 0.88 -24.02
N SER A 681 -0.56 0.89 -22.79
CA SER A 681 0.21 2.03 -22.27
C SER A 681 1.47 2.29 -23.11
N ARG A 682 2.20 1.26 -23.54
CA ARG A 682 3.37 1.41 -24.44
C ARG A 682 2.96 2.00 -25.78
N TRP A 683 1.88 1.53 -26.35
CA TRP A 683 1.36 2.05 -27.61
C TRP A 683 0.96 3.53 -27.48
N MET A 684 0.26 3.89 -26.40
CA MET A 684 -0.16 5.27 -26.11
C MET A 684 1.02 6.21 -25.89
N LEU A 685 2.12 5.77 -25.30
CA LEU A 685 3.34 6.57 -25.16
C LEU A 685 3.90 6.99 -26.52
N ARG A 686 3.86 6.14 -27.53
CA ARG A 686 4.32 6.46 -28.91
C ARG A 686 3.44 7.54 -29.56
N ILE A 687 2.13 7.46 -29.38
CA ILE A 687 1.16 8.40 -29.96
C ILE A 687 1.16 9.74 -29.23
N ARG A 688 1.28 9.76 -27.91
CA ARG A 688 1.32 11.02 -27.14
C ARG A 688 2.51 11.91 -27.51
N ALA A 689 3.58 11.36 -27.98
CA ALA A 689 4.69 12.14 -28.54
C ALA A 689 4.26 13.07 -29.69
N GLN A 690 3.04 12.88 -30.24
CA GLN A 690 2.45 13.72 -31.28
C GLN A 690 1.60 14.91 -30.74
N GLY A 691 1.49 15.07 -29.38
CA GLY A 691 0.94 16.26 -28.75
C GLY A 691 -0.58 16.32 -28.57
N ALA A 692 -1.33 15.23 -28.83
CA ALA A 692 -2.78 15.18 -28.60
C ALA A 692 -3.14 15.11 -27.10
N ASP A 693 -4.25 15.78 -26.71
CA ASP A 693 -4.79 15.71 -25.35
C ASP A 693 -5.52 14.37 -25.07
N MET A 694 -5.74 14.07 -23.79
CA MET A 694 -6.37 12.81 -23.39
C MET A 694 -7.82 12.65 -23.85
N PRO A 695 -8.71 13.65 -23.72
CA PRO A 695 -10.07 13.56 -24.24
C PRO A 695 -10.13 13.26 -25.74
N THR A 696 -9.31 13.94 -26.53
CA THR A 696 -9.22 13.71 -28.00
C THR A 696 -8.80 12.27 -28.32
N LEU A 697 -7.81 11.73 -27.60
CA LEU A 697 -7.37 10.34 -27.80
C LEU A 697 -8.45 9.33 -27.39
N ILE A 698 -9.14 9.55 -26.28
CA ILE A 698 -10.25 8.68 -25.86
C ILE A 698 -11.37 8.70 -26.92
N GLN A 699 -11.79 9.90 -27.36
CA GLN A 699 -12.83 10.05 -28.37
C GLN A 699 -12.44 9.38 -29.70
N ARG A 700 -11.17 9.36 -30.06
CA ARG A 700 -10.68 8.72 -31.28
C ARG A 700 -10.70 7.19 -31.20
N TYR A 701 -10.24 6.59 -30.09
CA TYR A 701 -9.96 5.15 -30.05
C TYR A 701 -11.00 4.31 -29.31
N GLN A 702 -11.69 4.85 -28.28
CA GLN A 702 -12.65 4.09 -27.49
C GLN A 702 -13.85 3.57 -28.29
N PRO A 703 -14.48 4.36 -29.20
CA PRO A 703 -15.58 3.87 -30.02
C PRO A 703 -15.17 2.67 -30.88
N ALA A 704 -13.98 2.72 -31.49
CA ALA A 704 -13.47 1.62 -32.30
C ALA A 704 -13.17 0.34 -31.48
N ALA A 705 -12.64 0.49 -30.26
CA ALA A 705 -12.43 -0.66 -29.37
C ALA A 705 -13.76 -1.32 -28.99
N ARG A 706 -14.81 -0.54 -28.74
CA ARG A 706 -16.17 -1.01 -28.46
C ARG A 706 -16.82 -1.67 -29.68
N GLU A 707 -16.69 -1.04 -30.86
CA GLU A 707 -17.21 -1.57 -32.11
C GLU A 707 -16.53 -2.89 -32.49
N LEU A 708 -15.20 -3.00 -32.36
CA LEU A 708 -14.45 -4.23 -32.57
C LEU A 708 -14.94 -5.32 -31.63
N ARG A 709 -15.10 -5.00 -30.33
CA ARG A 709 -15.61 -5.95 -29.32
C ARG A 709 -16.98 -6.50 -29.71
N ALA A 710 -17.88 -5.65 -30.16
CA ALA A 710 -19.24 -6.02 -30.53
C ALA A 710 -19.30 -6.94 -31.77
N ASN A 711 -18.31 -6.84 -32.66
CA ASN A 711 -18.32 -7.51 -33.94
C ASN A 711 -17.29 -8.62 -34.13
N LEU A 712 -16.57 -9.03 -33.07
CA LEU A 712 -15.53 -10.07 -33.12
C LEU A 712 -16.03 -11.39 -33.75
N SER A 713 -17.29 -11.78 -33.45
CA SER A 713 -17.89 -13.00 -34.00
C SER A 713 -18.03 -13.01 -35.51
N THR A 714 -17.95 -11.85 -36.14
CA THR A 714 -18.13 -11.70 -37.60
C THR A 714 -16.90 -11.18 -38.33
N TRP A 715 -16.00 -10.48 -37.60
CA TRP A 715 -14.82 -9.87 -38.23
C TRP A 715 -13.56 -10.74 -38.10
N LEU A 716 -13.51 -11.66 -37.14
CA LEU A 716 -12.42 -12.60 -37.01
C LEU A 716 -12.49 -13.73 -38.06
N PRO A 717 -11.34 -14.24 -38.55
CA PRO A 717 -11.29 -15.49 -39.29
C PRO A 717 -11.86 -16.68 -38.48
N GLN A 718 -12.42 -17.71 -39.15
CA GLN A 718 -13.08 -18.82 -38.49
C GLN A 718 -12.18 -19.52 -37.43
N THR A 719 -10.90 -19.71 -37.72
CA THR A 719 -9.92 -20.30 -36.79
C THR A 719 -9.75 -19.51 -35.50
N ALA A 720 -9.79 -18.17 -35.60
CA ALA A 720 -9.71 -17.27 -34.45
C ALA A 720 -11.03 -17.25 -33.66
N GLN A 721 -12.20 -17.30 -34.34
CA GLN A 721 -13.50 -17.45 -33.71
C GLN A 721 -13.58 -18.74 -32.89
N ASP A 722 -13.17 -19.88 -33.47
CA ASP A 722 -13.17 -21.17 -32.80
C ASP A 722 -12.25 -21.18 -31.57
N SER A 723 -11.10 -20.51 -31.64
CA SER A 723 -10.19 -20.35 -30.52
C SER A 723 -10.78 -19.47 -29.42
N TRP A 724 -11.42 -18.37 -29.76
CA TRP A 724 -12.11 -17.48 -28.85
C TRP A 724 -13.27 -18.19 -28.12
N GLN A 725 -14.09 -18.91 -28.87
CA GLN A 725 -15.20 -19.69 -28.32
C GLN A 725 -14.73 -20.75 -27.32
N ARG A 726 -13.71 -21.54 -27.68
CA ARG A 726 -13.12 -22.54 -26.75
C ARG A 726 -12.58 -21.90 -25.47
N SER A 727 -11.91 -20.75 -25.58
CA SER A 727 -11.39 -20.02 -24.42
C SER A 727 -12.54 -19.51 -23.54
N THR A 728 -13.61 -19.02 -24.15
CA THR A 728 -14.82 -18.57 -23.44
C THR A 728 -15.51 -19.72 -22.71
N GLU A 729 -15.73 -20.84 -23.40
CA GLU A 729 -16.32 -22.06 -22.82
C GLU A 729 -15.50 -22.59 -21.64
N THR A 730 -14.18 -22.52 -21.72
CA THR A 730 -13.28 -22.90 -20.63
C THR A 730 -13.55 -22.07 -19.37
N LEU A 731 -13.70 -20.74 -19.50
CA LEU A 731 -13.99 -19.87 -18.37
C LEU A 731 -15.40 -20.06 -17.82
N VAL A 732 -16.40 -20.26 -18.69
CA VAL A 732 -17.77 -20.53 -18.28
C VAL A 732 -17.85 -21.85 -17.49
N ASN A 733 -17.17 -22.91 -17.97
CA ASN A 733 -17.08 -24.18 -17.26
C ASN A 733 -16.37 -24.08 -15.90
N ALA A 734 -15.51 -23.08 -15.74
CA ALA A 734 -14.85 -22.76 -14.47
C ALA A 734 -15.69 -21.84 -13.54
N GLY A 735 -16.93 -21.50 -13.91
CA GLY A 735 -17.87 -20.73 -13.10
C GLY A 735 -17.90 -19.23 -13.37
N VAL A 736 -17.19 -18.74 -14.40
CA VAL A 736 -17.27 -17.33 -14.80
C VAL A 736 -18.55 -17.09 -15.60
N GLU A 737 -19.24 -15.98 -15.30
CA GLU A 737 -20.47 -15.61 -16.03
C GLU A 737 -20.16 -15.45 -17.53
N ALA A 738 -21.08 -15.87 -18.42
CA ALA A 738 -20.82 -16.00 -19.85
C ALA A 738 -20.43 -14.68 -20.52
N THR A 739 -21.09 -13.58 -20.19
CA THR A 739 -20.79 -12.26 -20.75
C THR A 739 -19.40 -11.78 -20.30
N LEU A 740 -19.07 -11.97 -19.04
CA LEU A 740 -17.75 -11.65 -18.51
C LEU A 740 -16.65 -12.52 -19.15
N ALA A 741 -16.91 -13.84 -19.29
CA ALA A 741 -16.00 -14.76 -19.97
C ALA A 741 -15.72 -14.33 -21.41
N GLN A 742 -16.76 -13.95 -22.17
CA GLN A 742 -16.64 -13.41 -23.53
C GLN A 742 -15.79 -12.13 -23.55
N ASN A 743 -16.07 -11.18 -22.67
CA ASN A 743 -15.33 -9.92 -22.58
C ASN A 743 -13.84 -10.12 -22.25
N LEU A 744 -13.53 -11.00 -21.30
CA LEU A 744 -12.16 -11.30 -20.88
C LEU A 744 -11.34 -12.02 -21.96
N THR A 745 -11.97 -12.93 -22.70
CA THR A 745 -11.30 -13.65 -23.79
C THR A 745 -11.20 -12.80 -25.06
N ALA A 746 -12.14 -11.86 -25.27
CA ALA A 746 -12.09 -10.88 -26.35
C ALA A 746 -10.89 -9.92 -26.25
N LEU A 747 -10.33 -9.67 -25.05
CA LEU A 747 -9.23 -8.73 -24.85
C LEU A 747 -8.01 -9.03 -25.72
N GLU A 748 -7.75 -10.27 -26.06
CA GLU A 748 -6.65 -10.66 -26.96
C GLU A 748 -6.82 -10.12 -28.36
N PHE A 749 -8.06 -9.96 -28.81
CA PHE A 749 -8.44 -9.50 -30.15
C PHE A 749 -8.79 -8.00 -30.19
N ILE A 750 -8.99 -7.35 -29.04
CA ILE A 750 -9.38 -5.93 -28.99
C ILE A 750 -8.16 -5.00 -29.01
N PHE A 751 -7.01 -5.44 -28.50
CA PHE A 751 -5.80 -4.61 -28.47
C PHE A 751 -5.43 -4.02 -29.85
N PRO A 752 -5.52 -4.73 -30.98
CA PRO A 752 -5.28 -4.16 -32.30
C PRO A 752 -6.19 -3.01 -32.70
N ALA A 753 -7.30 -2.73 -31.96
CA ALA A 753 -8.19 -1.61 -32.27
C ALA A 753 -7.47 -0.27 -32.42
N LEU A 754 -6.36 -0.09 -31.70
CA LEU A 754 -5.51 1.10 -31.78
C LEU A 754 -4.89 1.24 -33.18
N ASP A 755 -4.30 0.16 -33.68
CA ASP A 755 -3.71 0.12 -35.02
C ASP A 755 -4.79 0.14 -36.12
N LEU A 756 -5.95 -0.47 -35.88
CA LEU A 756 -7.06 -0.52 -36.83
C LEU A 756 -7.66 0.85 -37.15
N VAL A 757 -7.76 1.74 -36.14
CA VAL A 757 -8.19 3.13 -36.34
C VAL A 757 -7.23 3.85 -37.28
N ASP A 758 -5.93 3.70 -37.04
CA ASP A 758 -4.91 4.35 -37.85
C ASP A 758 -4.86 3.75 -39.27
N LEU A 759 -5.02 2.43 -39.43
CA LEU A 759 -5.15 1.74 -40.71
C LEU A 759 -6.36 2.20 -41.50
N ALA A 760 -7.54 2.25 -40.87
CA ALA A 760 -8.79 2.67 -41.52
C ALA A 760 -8.67 4.10 -42.05
N GLN A 761 -8.06 4.99 -41.24
CA GLN A 761 -7.83 6.37 -41.63
C GLN A 761 -6.81 6.48 -42.80
N ALA A 762 -5.68 5.78 -42.70
CA ALA A 762 -4.61 5.83 -43.70
C ALA A 762 -5.03 5.22 -45.03
N ALA A 763 -5.82 4.14 -45.02
CA ALA A 763 -6.34 3.49 -46.19
C ALA A 763 -7.66 4.09 -46.73
N ASN A 764 -8.21 5.10 -46.04
CA ASN A 764 -9.51 5.71 -46.33
C ASN A 764 -10.65 4.67 -46.43
N THR A 765 -10.73 3.76 -45.46
CA THR A 765 -11.70 2.65 -45.46
C THR A 765 -12.43 2.58 -44.10
N GLY A 766 -13.43 1.71 -43.99
CA GLY A 766 -14.16 1.46 -42.75
C GLY A 766 -13.40 0.55 -41.79
N LEU A 767 -13.73 0.64 -40.49
CA LEU A 767 -13.10 -0.17 -39.44
C LEU A 767 -13.26 -1.68 -39.68
N GLU A 768 -14.44 -2.14 -40.16
CA GLU A 768 -14.68 -3.54 -40.49
C GLU A 768 -13.68 -4.07 -41.54
N GLN A 769 -13.50 -3.33 -42.61
CA GLN A 769 -12.61 -3.75 -43.70
C GLN A 769 -11.15 -3.78 -43.22
N ALA A 770 -10.71 -2.80 -42.42
CA ALA A 770 -9.40 -2.76 -41.80
C ALA A 770 -9.18 -3.95 -40.86
N ALA A 771 -10.20 -4.28 -40.04
CA ALA A 771 -10.15 -5.39 -39.11
C ALA A 771 -10.07 -6.75 -39.81
N ARG A 772 -10.91 -6.98 -40.84
CA ARG A 772 -10.88 -8.23 -41.62
C ARG A 772 -9.54 -8.46 -42.31
N ALA A 773 -9.00 -7.38 -42.90
CA ALA A 773 -7.68 -7.43 -43.55
C ALA A 773 -6.58 -7.72 -42.51
N TYR A 774 -6.56 -7.01 -41.41
CA TYR A 774 -5.55 -7.17 -40.36
C TYR A 774 -5.56 -8.60 -39.77
N PHE A 775 -6.73 -9.10 -39.35
CA PHE A 775 -6.83 -10.45 -38.79
C PHE A 775 -6.62 -11.56 -39.82
N GLY A 776 -6.93 -11.30 -41.10
CA GLY A 776 -6.56 -12.19 -42.21
C GLY A 776 -5.04 -12.33 -42.34
N ILE A 777 -4.32 -11.21 -42.40
CA ILE A 777 -2.84 -11.18 -42.46
C ILE A 777 -2.25 -11.81 -41.19
N GLU A 778 -2.81 -11.54 -40.04
CA GLU A 778 -2.36 -12.11 -38.76
C GLU A 778 -2.44 -13.65 -38.76
N ALA A 779 -3.53 -14.20 -39.28
CA ALA A 779 -3.71 -15.64 -39.39
C ALA A 779 -2.76 -16.26 -40.43
N GLU A 780 -2.62 -15.67 -41.61
CA GLU A 780 -1.72 -16.15 -42.66
C GLU A 780 -0.27 -16.20 -42.26
N LEU A 781 0.20 -15.20 -41.50
CA LEU A 781 1.59 -15.10 -41.04
C LEU A 781 1.84 -15.73 -39.68
N CYS A 782 0.85 -16.32 -39.02
CA CYS A 782 0.96 -16.89 -37.69
C CYS A 782 1.56 -15.89 -36.68
N LEU A 783 1.11 -14.61 -36.72
CA LEU A 783 1.74 -13.54 -35.90
C LEU A 783 1.52 -13.72 -34.41
N THR A 784 0.42 -14.36 -34.00
CA THR A 784 0.19 -14.73 -32.60
C THR A 784 1.26 -15.69 -32.08
N GLU A 785 1.62 -16.69 -32.86
CA GLU A 785 2.67 -17.67 -32.54
C GLU A 785 4.06 -17.00 -32.53
N TRP A 786 4.31 -16.09 -33.45
CA TRP A 786 5.54 -15.29 -33.43
C TRP A 786 5.68 -14.46 -32.17
N ARG A 787 4.62 -13.78 -31.75
CA ARG A 787 4.59 -13.04 -30.47
C ARG A 787 4.78 -13.96 -29.26
N ALA A 788 4.24 -15.18 -29.29
CA ALA A 788 4.46 -16.17 -28.25
C ALA A 788 5.96 -16.57 -28.16
N GLN A 789 6.65 -16.78 -29.30
CA GLN A 789 8.08 -17.06 -29.31
C GLN A 789 8.92 -15.88 -28.79
N ILE A 790 8.59 -14.67 -29.20
CA ILE A 790 9.27 -13.45 -28.71
C ILE A 790 9.10 -13.31 -27.19
N ASN A 791 7.93 -13.62 -26.66
CA ASN A 791 7.68 -13.56 -25.22
C ASN A 791 8.48 -14.59 -24.39
N ARG A 792 9.01 -15.65 -25.04
CA ARG A 792 9.92 -16.64 -24.42
C ARG A 792 11.37 -16.15 -24.35
N LEU A 793 11.75 -15.08 -25.06
CA LEU A 793 13.11 -14.54 -25.02
C LEU A 793 13.50 -14.13 -23.59
N PRO A 794 14.77 -14.36 -23.19
CA PRO A 794 15.25 -14.01 -21.86
C PRO A 794 15.16 -12.51 -21.59
N THR A 795 15.08 -12.15 -20.33
CA THR A 795 14.97 -10.76 -19.81
C THR A 795 15.91 -10.51 -18.65
N ASP A 796 16.97 -11.28 -18.53
CA ASP A 796 17.93 -11.22 -17.42
C ASP A 796 18.69 -9.88 -17.37
N THR A 797 18.80 -9.21 -18.52
CA THR A 797 19.43 -7.90 -18.62
C THR A 797 18.50 -6.85 -19.21
N LEU A 798 18.80 -5.57 -18.97
CA LEU A 798 18.07 -4.46 -19.59
C LEU A 798 18.06 -4.57 -21.12
N TRP A 799 19.19 -4.92 -21.72
CA TRP A 799 19.31 -5.06 -23.17
C TRP A 799 18.46 -6.20 -23.73
N GLN A 800 18.38 -7.34 -23.05
CA GLN A 800 17.50 -8.44 -23.43
C GLN A 800 16.02 -8.02 -23.30
N THR A 801 15.66 -7.30 -22.26
CA THR A 801 14.31 -6.76 -22.08
C THR A 801 13.93 -5.79 -23.19
N GLN A 802 14.84 -4.86 -23.54
CA GLN A 802 14.62 -3.91 -24.63
C GLN A 802 14.59 -4.61 -26.00
N ALA A 803 15.46 -5.57 -26.24
CA ALA A 803 15.48 -6.35 -27.48
C ALA A 803 14.17 -7.14 -27.68
N ARG A 804 13.65 -7.76 -26.60
CA ARG A 804 12.36 -8.46 -26.64
C ARG A 804 11.19 -7.49 -26.88
N ALA A 805 11.20 -6.32 -26.23
CA ALA A 805 10.19 -5.29 -26.47
C ALA A 805 10.22 -4.78 -27.91
N SER A 806 11.42 -4.45 -28.43
CA SER A 806 11.62 -4.02 -29.82
C SER A 806 11.15 -5.09 -30.82
N ALA A 807 11.54 -6.35 -30.62
CA ALA A 807 11.13 -7.44 -31.51
C ALA A 807 9.60 -7.61 -31.54
N ARG A 808 8.93 -7.47 -30.41
CA ARG A 808 7.48 -7.52 -30.32
C ARG A 808 6.82 -6.33 -31.04
N ASP A 809 7.34 -5.12 -30.82
CA ASP A 809 6.85 -3.90 -31.46
C ASP A 809 7.05 -3.94 -33.00
N ASP A 810 8.17 -4.54 -33.46
CA ASP A 810 8.42 -4.79 -34.86
C ASP A 810 7.32 -5.68 -35.50
N VAL A 811 6.88 -6.76 -34.82
CA VAL A 811 5.78 -7.61 -35.33
C VAL A 811 4.52 -6.82 -35.57
N TYR A 812 4.11 -5.95 -34.61
CA TYR A 812 2.93 -5.10 -34.79
C TYR A 812 3.11 -4.08 -35.91
N SER A 813 4.27 -3.42 -35.95
CA SER A 813 4.57 -2.44 -37.00
C SER A 813 4.56 -3.05 -38.40
N ILE A 814 5.14 -4.25 -38.55
CA ILE A 814 5.17 -4.98 -39.81
C ILE A 814 3.76 -5.43 -40.19
N ALA A 815 2.98 -5.98 -39.26
CA ALA A 815 1.57 -6.33 -39.49
C ALA A 815 0.76 -5.13 -39.99
N HIS A 816 0.93 -3.96 -39.34
CA HIS A 816 0.31 -2.70 -39.77
C HIS A 816 0.71 -2.33 -41.21
N GLN A 817 2.01 -2.34 -41.53
CA GLN A 817 2.52 -1.98 -42.85
C GLN A 817 2.03 -2.92 -43.96
N ILE A 818 2.07 -4.26 -43.74
CA ILE A 818 1.55 -5.24 -44.67
C ILE A 818 0.06 -5.01 -44.91
N THR A 819 -0.73 -4.83 -43.87
CA THR A 819 -2.18 -4.58 -43.97
C THR A 819 -2.48 -3.29 -44.69
N LEU A 820 -1.74 -2.21 -44.39
CA LEU A 820 -1.89 -0.94 -45.11
C LEU A 820 -1.59 -1.07 -46.60
N GLY A 821 -0.49 -1.77 -46.95
CA GLY A 821 -0.11 -2.03 -48.34
C GLY A 821 -1.17 -2.84 -49.08
N GLN A 822 -1.76 -3.85 -48.44
CA GLN A 822 -2.81 -4.69 -48.99
C GLN A 822 -4.12 -3.86 -49.20
N LEU A 823 -4.55 -3.10 -48.21
CA LEU A 823 -5.74 -2.24 -48.30
C LEU A 823 -5.59 -1.16 -49.37
N SER A 824 -4.41 -0.55 -49.48
CA SER A 824 -4.13 0.50 -50.45
C SER A 824 -4.14 0.01 -51.90
N ARG A 825 -3.84 -1.26 -52.17
CA ARG A 825 -3.93 -1.91 -53.48
C ARG A 825 -5.34 -2.42 -53.78
N GLY A 826 -6.26 -2.47 -52.80
CA GLY A 826 -7.56 -3.08 -52.94
C GLY A 826 -7.55 -4.59 -53.05
N ASP A 827 -6.44 -5.25 -52.67
CA ASP A 827 -6.25 -6.69 -52.75
C ASP A 827 -7.10 -7.41 -51.66
N GLN A 828 -7.68 -8.56 -52.06
CA GLN A 828 -8.21 -9.49 -51.05
C GLN A 828 -7.08 -10.25 -50.42
N VAL A 829 -7.23 -10.71 -49.17
CA VAL A 829 -6.21 -11.45 -48.41
C VAL A 829 -5.79 -12.72 -49.15
N GLU A 830 -6.71 -13.38 -49.80
CA GLU A 830 -6.46 -14.59 -50.61
C GLU A 830 -5.58 -14.28 -51.84
N ALA A 831 -5.78 -13.15 -52.51
CA ALA A 831 -4.93 -12.74 -53.65
C ALA A 831 -3.51 -12.40 -53.14
N TRP A 832 -3.37 -11.73 -52.02
CA TRP A 832 -2.12 -11.42 -51.38
C TRP A 832 -1.38 -12.72 -50.99
N HIS A 833 -2.10 -13.70 -50.40
CA HIS A 833 -1.55 -15.02 -50.09
C HIS A 833 -0.94 -15.75 -51.31
N VAL A 834 -1.70 -15.76 -52.42
CA VAL A 834 -1.21 -16.39 -53.64
C VAL A 834 0.06 -15.72 -54.13
N GLN A 835 0.17 -14.38 -54.05
CA GLN A 835 1.37 -13.64 -54.47
C GLN A 835 2.60 -13.94 -53.56
N HIS A 836 2.39 -14.11 -52.25
CA HIS A 836 3.46 -14.22 -51.28
C HIS A 836 3.62 -15.64 -50.70
N GLY A 837 2.91 -16.66 -51.24
CA GLY A 837 2.83 -18.01 -50.68
C GLY A 837 4.16 -18.71 -50.39
N GLN A 838 5.20 -18.53 -51.27
CA GLN A 838 6.52 -19.07 -50.99
C GLN A 838 7.20 -18.45 -49.76
N ALA A 839 7.06 -17.14 -49.57
CA ALA A 839 7.63 -16.44 -48.42
C ALA A 839 6.89 -16.81 -47.15
N ILE A 840 5.56 -16.90 -47.21
CA ILE A 840 4.68 -17.34 -46.10
C ILE A 840 5.09 -18.77 -45.67
N GLY A 841 5.22 -19.69 -46.62
CA GLY A 841 5.66 -21.06 -46.34
C GLY A 841 7.05 -21.15 -45.64
N ARG A 842 8.01 -20.31 -46.07
CA ARG A 842 9.32 -20.22 -45.38
C ARG A 842 9.18 -19.72 -43.94
N LEU A 843 8.37 -18.70 -43.70
CA LEU A 843 8.12 -18.16 -42.35
C LEU A 843 7.44 -19.18 -41.43
N GLN A 844 6.47 -19.92 -41.93
CA GLN A 844 5.80 -20.99 -41.18
C GLN A 844 6.76 -22.13 -40.86
N HIS A 845 7.61 -22.53 -41.79
CA HIS A 845 8.66 -23.53 -41.55
C HIS A 845 9.68 -23.06 -40.51
N LEU A 846 10.11 -21.79 -40.60
CA LEU A 846 11.02 -21.19 -39.62
C LEU A 846 10.38 -21.15 -38.21
N LEU A 847 9.12 -20.76 -38.11
CA LEU A 847 8.37 -20.75 -36.85
C LEU A 847 8.30 -22.16 -36.25
N ALA A 848 7.96 -23.18 -37.03
CA ALA A 848 7.91 -24.57 -36.61
C ALA A 848 9.30 -25.04 -36.07
N THR A 849 10.39 -24.65 -36.72
CA THR A 849 11.75 -24.97 -36.30
C THR A 849 12.12 -24.31 -34.98
N ILE A 850 11.84 -23.01 -34.83
CA ILE A 850 12.17 -22.23 -33.64
C ILE A 850 11.33 -22.66 -32.44
N SER A 851 10.08 -23.09 -32.69
CA SER A 851 9.16 -23.48 -31.61
C SER A 851 9.66 -24.66 -30.78
N THR A 852 10.52 -25.49 -31.37
CA THR A 852 11.10 -26.67 -30.71
C THR A 852 12.46 -26.40 -30.02
N GLN A 853 13.00 -25.19 -30.15
CA GLN A 853 14.33 -24.83 -29.67
C GLN A 853 14.23 -23.91 -28.42
N ALA A 854 15.36 -23.71 -27.74
CA ALA A 854 15.48 -22.67 -26.73
C ALA A 854 15.28 -21.30 -27.37
N ALA A 855 14.59 -20.40 -26.64
CA ALA A 855 14.31 -19.07 -27.17
C ALA A 855 15.59 -18.24 -27.32
N ASP A 856 15.89 -17.80 -28.56
CA ASP A 856 17.04 -16.98 -28.91
C ASP A 856 16.59 -15.79 -29.79
N LEU A 857 17.24 -14.65 -29.60
CA LEU A 857 16.97 -13.44 -30.36
C LEU A 857 17.41 -13.54 -31.83
N ALA A 858 18.47 -14.32 -32.13
CA ALA A 858 19.03 -14.42 -33.48
C ALA A 858 18.03 -15.00 -34.51
N PRO A 859 17.38 -16.17 -34.28
CA PRO A 859 16.33 -16.67 -35.14
C PRO A 859 15.12 -15.73 -35.26
N VAL A 860 14.71 -15.08 -34.16
CA VAL A 860 13.64 -14.07 -34.17
C VAL A 860 14.01 -12.90 -35.08
N SER A 861 15.23 -12.39 -35.00
CA SER A 861 15.69 -11.28 -35.85
C SER A 861 15.71 -11.65 -37.35
N VAL A 862 16.06 -12.92 -37.70
CA VAL A 862 15.94 -13.42 -39.06
C VAL A 862 14.50 -13.43 -39.54
N ALA A 863 13.56 -13.92 -38.70
CA ALA A 863 12.14 -13.94 -39.01
C ALA A 863 11.57 -12.54 -39.21
N LEU A 864 11.92 -11.60 -38.34
CA LEU A 864 11.49 -10.20 -38.48
C LEU A 864 11.96 -9.55 -39.77
N ARG A 865 13.17 -9.88 -40.21
CA ARG A 865 13.69 -9.43 -41.52
C ARG A 865 12.88 -10.03 -42.71
N GLU A 866 12.56 -11.32 -42.64
CA GLU A 866 11.72 -11.96 -43.67
C GLU A 866 10.31 -11.38 -43.72
N LEU A 867 9.74 -11.13 -42.53
CA LEU A 867 8.42 -10.45 -42.38
C LEU A 867 8.44 -9.04 -43.00
N ARG A 868 9.50 -8.25 -42.79
CA ARG A 868 9.64 -6.90 -43.39
C ARG A 868 9.70 -6.93 -44.92
N HIS A 869 10.18 -7.99 -45.52
CA HIS A 869 10.18 -8.12 -46.99
C HIS A 869 8.79 -8.36 -47.57
N LEU A 870 7.78 -8.66 -46.74
CA LEU A 870 6.37 -8.77 -47.12
C LEU A 870 5.59 -7.45 -46.99
N ALA A 871 6.16 -6.46 -46.29
CA ALA A 871 5.58 -5.13 -46.13
C ALA A 871 6.00 -4.25 -47.33
#